data_b587d53c967d9acae25c25e96f97b2ca
#
_entry.id   b587d53c967d9acae25c25e96f97b2ca
#
_cell.length_a   1.000
_cell.length_b   1.000
_cell.length_c   1.000
_cell.angle_alpha   90.00
_cell.angle_beta   90.00
_cell.angle_gamma   90.00
#
_symmetry.space_group_name_H-M   'P 1'
#
loop_
_entity.id
_entity.type
_entity.pdbx_description
1 polymer ?
#
loop_
_entity_poly.entity_id
_entity_poly.type
_entity_poly.pdbx_seq_one_letter_code
_entity_poly.pdbx_strand_id
1 'polypeptide(L)'
;MKSQSNQRGIEISGLQDGIDLGIHSPNSGTESTPTAVWIKCVAASSVSLMQARMSSSVGARRTGGPSCFSVTTISLPVAITPQSSLAAQVYFNPRGQRGQFEDRMEFVFKDQGGTFVITRPVRAIAGTDDLVALAPIAPYQRARRARERDIYQEIIDIERDDAIVPQVKYKRRLKVEGIPEDMRALLGRGRIENQIQAFKERYLPELLDIDTFQQHWSNLVHAEHIQAEIDLKEFDMDDITLQRTNNSYRLTVPGLSEKRPSVIVGDRIKLHPHSEPEKVWYMGIVREIETTTVLVAFNRRFPHAPGALYDVQFVLNPVPFQRMIQALNVTPKRLEILFPQVEDVTASSIAVQNLEEPEIELYNHIISSNYEQYNAVSKVVGLPPGSPPFIVFGPPGTGKTVTIVECISQLLNDENVRVLACAPSNSASDLLAQRLIYLRGLQTNELLRLNALWRPRVTLPEDLVEYSLINATGNSFRAPTLEQLGPYRVIVTTCSTAALFHGLGADPGYFTHIFIDEAGQGSEPEVMIPILTMSGPDTNVVLSGDPKQLGPVIRSPVARTLGMNISYLDRLMESPTYDEVTMRGISVVKLLQNFRSHERIISFPNEEFYRNELVAHAPASVADSLLSWNGLASPDFPVVFEAVRGEDMQEEKSPSYFNPHEASLVKEYVQGLLPFIASSRNIGIVTPYKAQVRKIRKLLKDNDIADIDIGSVEQFQGQERQVIIVSTVRSNKDLLSFDLKHTLGFVSNPKRLNVAITRAQSLLVVIGDPLVLGLDALWRRFMYFVYRSGGWKGAPFPWSPDADPDDDPATFDAAERDLRDLLRRATEVGSPSELDPIGTGNE
;
A
#
# COMPACT_ATOMS: atom_id res chain seq x y z
N MET A 1 -10.48 -21.59 33.49
CA MET A 1 -9.66 -21.06 34.60
C MET A 1 -9.48 -22.04 35.77
N LYS A 2 -10.51 -22.72 36.31
CA LYS A 2 -10.34 -23.65 37.45
C LYS A 2 -9.37 -24.81 37.23
N SER A 3 -9.19 -25.29 35.98
CA SER A 3 -8.26 -26.42 35.66
C SER A 3 -6.78 -25.99 35.56
N GLN A 4 -6.49 -24.70 35.43
CA GLN A 4 -5.12 -24.19 35.37
C GLN A 4 -4.49 -23.90 36.75
N SER A 5 -5.29 -23.75 37.77
CA SER A 5 -4.79 -23.52 39.12
C SER A 5 -4.30 -24.84 39.79
N ASN A 6 -3.35 -24.74 40.70
CA ASN A 6 -2.96 -25.85 41.56
C ASN A 6 -4.15 -26.29 42.43
N GLN A 7 -4.36 -27.58 42.55
CA GLN A 7 -5.55 -28.11 43.19
C GLN A 7 -5.19 -29.30 44.12
N ARG A 8 -6.00 -29.47 45.21
CA ARG A 8 -5.94 -30.63 46.10
C ARG A 8 -4.53 -30.99 46.58
N GLY A 9 -3.69 -29.97 46.82
CA GLY A 9 -2.33 -30.19 47.32
C GLY A 9 -1.34 -30.66 46.23
N ILE A 10 -1.66 -30.51 44.96
CA ILE A 10 -0.72 -30.72 43.85
C ILE A 10 -0.29 -29.36 43.30
N GLU A 11 1.02 -29.12 43.26
CA GLU A 11 1.67 -27.97 42.66
C GLU A 11 2.42 -28.42 41.44
N ILE A 12 2.21 -27.72 40.31
CA ILE A 12 2.90 -27.99 39.05
C ILE A 12 3.61 -26.69 38.61
N SER A 13 4.87 -26.83 38.17
CA SER A 13 5.65 -25.70 37.64
C SER A 13 4.95 -25.05 36.42
N GLY A 14 5.25 -23.79 36.13
CA GLY A 14 4.63 -23.03 35.02
C GLY A 14 3.21 -22.52 35.33
N LEU A 15 2.91 -22.17 36.60
CA LEU A 15 1.57 -21.72 37.01
C LEU A 15 1.17 -20.38 36.39
N GLN A 16 2.10 -19.42 36.34
CA GLN A 16 1.81 -18.07 35.87
C GLN A 16 2.05 -17.92 34.36
N ASP A 17 3.20 -18.39 33.84
CA ASP A 17 3.68 -18.12 32.46
C ASP A 17 3.56 -19.33 31.54
N GLY A 18 3.11 -20.48 32.02
CA GLY A 18 3.13 -21.73 31.28
C GLY A 18 4.52 -22.36 31.22
N ILE A 19 4.72 -23.30 30.30
CA ILE A 19 5.97 -24.03 30.05
C ILE A 19 6.51 -23.56 28.71
N ASP A 20 7.61 -22.82 28.74
CA ASP A 20 8.29 -22.32 27.55
C ASP A 20 9.52 -23.18 27.27
N LEU A 21 9.55 -23.82 26.09
CA LEU A 21 10.66 -24.64 25.63
C LEU A 21 11.72 -23.83 24.87
N GLY A 22 11.47 -22.53 24.59
CA GLY A 22 12.41 -21.65 23.91
C GLY A 22 12.42 -21.83 22.39
N ILE A 23 13.53 -21.40 21.76
CA ILE A 23 13.70 -21.41 20.31
C ILE A 23 14.47 -22.65 19.88
N HIS A 24 13.96 -23.35 18.86
CA HIS A 24 14.55 -24.57 18.29
C HIS A 24 14.72 -24.43 16.78
N SER A 25 15.81 -25.01 16.24
CA SER A 25 16.00 -25.04 14.79
C SER A 25 14.89 -25.91 14.12
N PRO A 26 14.23 -25.42 13.08
CA PRO A 26 13.20 -26.17 12.37
C PRO A 26 13.73 -27.46 11.71
N ASN A 27 15.01 -27.51 11.36
CA ASN A 27 15.65 -28.64 10.69
C ASN A 27 16.31 -29.63 11.65
N SER A 28 16.15 -29.46 12.98
CA SER A 28 16.60 -30.48 13.94
C SER A 28 15.74 -31.73 13.75
N GLY A 29 16.25 -32.74 13.07
CA GLY A 29 15.57 -34.04 12.89
C GLY A 29 15.42 -34.87 14.19
N THR A 30 15.88 -34.30 15.32
CA THR A 30 15.85 -34.89 16.66
C THR A 30 14.90 -34.11 17.57
N GLU A 31 14.25 -34.77 18.52
CA GLU A 31 13.51 -34.12 19.60
C GLU A 31 14.43 -33.15 20.36
N SER A 32 13.85 -32.06 20.82
CA SER A 32 14.56 -31.07 21.66
C SER A 32 15.17 -31.69 22.90
N THR A 33 16.12 -31.01 23.53
CA THR A 33 16.49 -31.33 24.91
C THR A 33 15.26 -31.26 25.80
N PRO A 34 15.00 -32.27 26.62
CA PRO A 34 13.80 -32.33 27.43
C PRO A 34 13.75 -31.22 28.48
N THR A 35 12.59 -30.60 28.61
CA THR A 35 12.33 -29.66 29.72
C THR A 35 11.55 -30.38 30.80
N ALA A 36 12.08 -30.32 32.03
CA ALA A 36 11.46 -30.98 33.19
C ALA A 36 10.31 -30.10 33.74
N VAL A 37 9.12 -30.66 33.81
CA VAL A 37 7.95 -30.12 34.48
C VAL A 37 7.81 -30.79 35.82
N TRP A 38 7.98 -30.04 36.89
CA TRP A 38 7.96 -30.59 38.27
C TRP A 38 6.53 -30.60 38.79
N ILE A 39 6.14 -31.76 39.33
CA ILE A 39 4.87 -32.01 39.97
C ILE A 39 5.18 -32.34 41.44
N LYS A 40 4.76 -31.47 42.34
CA LYS A 40 5.01 -31.58 43.78
C LYS A 40 3.72 -31.90 44.54
N CYS A 41 3.74 -32.89 45.42
CA CYS A 41 2.62 -33.18 46.31
C CYS A 41 2.84 -32.50 47.67
N VAL A 42 2.05 -31.50 47.98
CA VAL A 42 2.02 -30.81 49.29
C VAL A 42 0.82 -31.26 50.15
N ALA A 43 0.02 -32.20 49.61
CA ALA A 43 -1.10 -32.80 50.32
C ALA A 43 -0.62 -33.65 51.48
N ALA A 44 -1.48 -33.90 52.49
CA ALA A 44 -1.21 -34.77 53.60
C ALA A 44 -1.28 -36.28 53.24
N SER A 45 -1.87 -36.62 52.11
CA SER A 45 -2.02 -37.99 51.61
C SER A 45 -1.41 -38.11 50.20
N SER A 46 -1.03 -39.35 49.80
CA SER A 46 -0.51 -39.61 48.49
C SER A 46 -1.58 -39.41 47.42
N VAL A 47 -1.17 -38.82 46.27
CA VAL A 47 -2.00 -38.60 45.09
C VAL A 47 -1.40 -39.35 43.92
N SER A 48 -2.21 -40.12 43.16
CA SER A 48 -1.73 -40.87 42.01
C SER A 48 -1.85 -40.04 40.72
N LEU A 49 -0.75 -39.85 39.97
CA LEU A 49 -0.77 -39.37 38.61
C LEU A 49 -1.15 -40.52 37.68
N MET A 50 -2.32 -40.45 37.05
CA MET A 50 -2.91 -41.49 36.22
C MET A 50 -2.49 -41.35 34.77
N GLN A 51 -2.41 -40.08 34.29
CA GLN A 51 -2.03 -39.76 32.89
C GLN A 51 -1.35 -38.39 32.81
N ALA A 52 -0.38 -38.29 31.89
CA ALA A 52 0.17 -37.03 31.40
C ALA A 52 0.15 -37.07 29.89
N ARG A 53 -0.50 -36.07 29.26
CA ARG A 53 -0.72 -36.08 27.83
C ARG A 53 -0.84 -34.67 27.27
N MET A 54 -0.68 -34.50 25.97
CA MET A 54 -1.01 -33.26 25.27
C MET A 54 -2.51 -33.22 24.91
N SER A 55 -3.15 -32.06 25.05
CA SER A 55 -4.59 -31.92 24.76
C SER A 55 -4.90 -32.19 23.29
N SER A 56 -4.04 -31.81 22.38
CA SER A 56 -4.16 -32.05 20.92
C SER A 56 -4.13 -33.56 20.58
N SER A 57 -3.54 -34.43 21.42
CA SER A 57 -3.51 -35.86 21.19
C SER A 57 -4.84 -36.55 21.50
N VAL A 58 -5.79 -35.90 22.16
CA VAL A 58 -7.07 -36.47 22.62
C VAL A 58 -8.22 -36.21 21.65
N GLY A 59 -8.07 -35.22 20.77
CA GLY A 59 -9.11 -34.77 19.84
C GLY A 59 -8.84 -35.12 18.38
N ALA A 60 -8.64 -36.37 18.06
CA ALA A 60 -8.30 -36.85 16.70
C ALA A 60 -9.36 -36.59 15.59
N ARG A 61 -10.24 -35.62 15.74
CA ARG A 61 -11.23 -35.15 14.75
C ARG A 61 -11.19 -33.67 14.41
N ARG A 62 -10.18 -32.93 14.87
CA ARG A 62 -9.93 -31.52 14.41
C ARG A 62 -8.63 -31.52 13.60
N THR A 63 -8.76 -31.29 12.35
CA THR A 63 -7.84 -30.84 11.28
C THR A 63 -6.44 -30.36 11.73
N GLY A 64 -5.65 -31.15 12.39
CA GLY A 64 -4.28 -30.88 12.76
C GLY A 64 -3.54 -32.20 12.89
N GLY A 65 -2.41 -32.34 12.24
CA GLY A 65 -1.52 -33.48 12.37
C GLY A 65 -1.14 -33.74 13.85
N PRO A 66 -0.41 -34.83 14.14
CA PRO A 66 -0.02 -35.13 15.52
C PRO A 66 0.76 -33.99 16.15
N SER A 67 0.53 -33.73 17.47
CA SER A 67 1.18 -32.65 18.23
C SER A 67 2.70 -32.62 17.98
N CYS A 68 3.26 -31.41 17.83
CA CYS A 68 4.71 -31.22 17.83
C CYS A 68 5.33 -31.36 19.22
N PHE A 69 4.50 -31.45 20.26
CA PHE A 69 4.94 -31.70 21.64
C PHE A 69 4.68 -33.14 22.02
N SER A 70 5.61 -33.71 22.77
CA SER A 70 5.45 -35.00 23.41
C SER A 70 5.80 -34.95 24.89
N VAL A 71 5.21 -35.81 25.69
CA VAL A 71 5.49 -35.90 27.12
C VAL A 71 5.81 -37.32 27.51
N THR A 72 6.91 -37.50 28.23
CA THR A 72 7.27 -38.80 28.79
C THR A 72 7.31 -38.70 30.33
N THR A 73 6.72 -39.71 30.94
CA THR A 73 6.78 -39.92 32.39
C THR A 73 7.30 -41.29 32.67
N ILE A 74 7.91 -41.45 33.84
CA ILE A 74 8.25 -42.80 34.35
C ILE A 74 6.93 -43.56 34.51
N SER A 75 6.85 -44.84 34.16
CA SER A 75 5.67 -45.69 34.10
C SER A 75 4.43 -45.18 34.89
N LEU A 76 3.35 -44.90 34.16
CA LEU A 76 2.06 -44.51 34.76
C LEU A 76 1.14 -45.71 34.93
N PRO A 77 0.31 -45.80 36.01
CA PRO A 77 0.11 -44.76 37.04
C PRO A 77 1.23 -44.75 38.08
N VAL A 78 1.54 -43.56 38.65
CA VAL A 78 2.54 -43.39 39.69
C VAL A 78 1.97 -42.62 40.89
N ALA A 79 2.22 -43.15 42.12
CA ALA A 79 1.82 -42.46 43.35
C ALA A 79 2.88 -41.43 43.75
N ILE A 80 2.47 -40.20 44.00
CA ILE A 80 3.31 -39.11 44.48
C ILE A 80 3.03 -39.00 45.97
N THR A 81 4.03 -39.34 46.81
CA THR A 81 3.90 -39.27 48.24
C THR A 81 3.97 -37.85 48.78
N PRO A 82 3.43 -37.56 49.97
CA PRO A 82 3.54 -36.26 50.61
C PRO A 82 4.98 -35.72 50.63
N GLN A 83 5.14 -34.43 50.29
CA GLN A 83 6.43 -33.72 50.21
C GLN A 83 7.40 -34.25 49.14
N SER A 84 7.00 -35.20 48.28
CA SER A 84 7.82 -35.66 47.15
C SER A 84 7.48 -34.90 45.87
N SER A 85 8.39 -34.99 44.88
CA SER A 85 8.20 -34.40 43.58
C SER A 85 8.51 -35.43 42.50
N LEU A 86 7.80 -35.30 41.38
CA LEU A 86 7.97 -36.09 40.17
C LEU A 86 8.25 -35.16 39.01
N ALA A 87 9.17 -35.51 38.09
CA ALA A 87 9.45 -34.75 36.85
C ALA A 87 8.79 -35.44 35.65
N ALA A 88 7.99 -34.71 34.92
CA ALA A 88 7.57 -35.07 33.56
C ALA A 88 8.48 -34.38 32.55
N GLN A 89 8.96 -35.14 31.55
CA GLN A 89 9.83 -34.57 30.51
C GLN A 89 8.99 -34.18 29.29
N VAL A 90 9.10 -32.94 28.86
CA VAL A 90 8.41 -32.40 27.68
C VAL A 90 9.42 -32.21 26.57
N TYR A 91 9.08 -32.67 25.39
CA TYR A 91 9.89 -32.55 24.17
C TYR A 91 9.13 -31.77 23.11
N PHE A 92 9.87 -31.10 22.27
CA PHE A 92 9.36 -30.39 21.11
C PHE A 92 10.06 -30.88 19.85
N ASN A 93 9.31 -31.21 18.81
CA ASN A 93 9.82 -31.54 17.48
C ASN A 93 9.04 -30.74 16.44
N PRO A 94 9.63 -29.73 15.82
CA PRO A 94 8.96 -28.88 14.82
C PRO A 94 8.65 -29.60 13.51
N ARG A 95 9.27 -30.76 13.24
CA ARG A 95 9.07 -31.55 12.01
C ARG A 95 9.27 -30.77 10.72
N GLY A 96 10.24 -29.89 10.69
CA GLY A 96 10.52 -29.01 9.56
C GLY A 96 9.61 -27.78 9.46
N GLN A 97 8.62 -27.65 10.32
CA GLN A 97 7.72 -26.48 10.35
C GLN A 97 8.37 -25.32 11.12
N ARG A 98 7.96 -24.09 10.79
CA ARG A 98 8.43 -22.85 11.42
C ARG A 98 7.28 -22.11 12.08
N GLY A 99 7.62 -21.27 13.05
CA GLY A 99 6.67 -20.41 13.73
C GLY A 99 6.52 -20.72 15.21
N GLN A 100 5.45 -20.19 15.80
CA GLN A 100 5.09 -20.39 17.19
C GLN A 100 4.17 -21.59 17.33
N PHE A 101 4.45 -22.44 18.29
CA PHE A 101 3.68 -23.62 18.60
C PHE A 101 3.16 -23.55 20.01
N GLU A 102 1.88 -23.83 20.18
CA GLU A 102 1.22 -23.85 21.49
C GLU A 102 0.37 -25.12 21.60
N ASP A 103 0.38 -25.71 22.79
CA ASP A 103 -0.48 -26.82 23.17
C ASP A 103 -0.79 -26.73 24.66
N ARG A 104 -1.62 -27.62 25.14
CA ARG A 104 -1.91 -27.76 26.58
C ARG A 104 -1.51 -29.15 27.05
N MET A 105 -0.75 -29.19 28.13
CA MET A 105 -0.40 -30.41 28.82
C MET A 105 -1.44 -30.69 29.89
N GLU A 106 -2.03 -31.87 29.89
CA GLU A 106 -3.03 -32.33 30.83
C GLU A 106 -2.44 -33.38 31.76
N PHE A 107 -2.55 -33.15 33.05
CA PHE A 107 -2.19 -34.07 34.12
C PHE A 107 -3.47 -34.55 34.79
N VAL A 108 -3.74 -35.85 34.69
CA VAL A 108 -4.91 -36.49 35.31
C VAL A 108 -4.49 -37.14 36.62
N PHE A 109 -5.03 -36.68 37.71
CA PHE A 109 -4.74 -37.17 39.04
C PHE A 109 -5.93 -37.92 39.65
N LYS A 110 -5.65 -38.83 40.58
CA LYS A 110 -6.66 -39.54 41.38
C LYS A 110 -6.25 -39.51 42.84
N ASP A 111 -7.17 -39.08 43.70
CA ASP A 111 -7.05 -39.11 45.17
C ASP A 111 -8.27 -39.81 45.81
N GLN A 112 -8.41 -39.74 47.12
CA GLN A 112 -9.58 -40.31 47.85
C GLN A 112 -10.89 -39.58 47.51
N GLY A 113 -10.84 -38.35 47.04
CA GLY A 113 -11.98 -37.52 46.63
C GLY A 113 -12.37 -37.67 45.15
N GLY A 114 -11.69 -38.54 44.39
CA GLY A 114 -11.96 -38.78 42.94
C GLY A 114 -10.89 -38.28 42.00
N THR A 115 -11.24 -38.25 40.72
CA THR A 115 -10.32 -37.81 39.63
C THR A 115 -10.42 -36.30 39.42
N PHE A 116 -9.27 -35.63 39.21
CA PHE A 116 -9.19 -34.24 38.81
C PHE A 116 -8.08 -33.99 37.78
N VAL A 117 -8.15 -32.87 37.08
CA VAL A 117 -7.21 -32.54 36.01
C VAL A 117 -6.60 -31.17 36.26
N ILE A 118 -5.27 -31.09 36.14
CA ILE A 118 -4.55 -29.81 36.11
C ILE A 118 -3.94 -29.65 34.69
N THR A 119 -4.09 -28.47 34.12
CA THR A 119 -3.56 -28.16 32.78
C THR A 119 -2.49 -27.09 32.83
N ARG A 120 -1.49 -27.20 31.94
CA ARG A 120 -0.48 -26.16 31.73
C ARG A 120 -0.36 -25.85 30.26
N PRO A 121 -0.39 -24.58 29.85
CA PRO A 121 -0.01 -24.22 28.50
C PRO A 121 1.47 -24.51 28.26
N VAL A 122 1.78 -25.03 27.09
CA VAL A 122 3.14 -25.31 26.63
C VAL A 122 3.36 -24.58 25.34
N ARG A 123 4.48 -23.90 25.20
CA ARG A 123 4.87 -23.19 23.99
C ARG A 123 6.32 -23.44 23.61
N ALA A 124 6.58 -23.36 22.31
CA ALA A 124 7.92 -23.44 21.72
C ALA A 124 7.93 -22.63 20.42
N ILE A 125 9.10 -22.18 20.03
CA ILE A 125 9.31 -21.45 18.78
C ILE A 125 10.26 -22.27 17.89
N ALA A 126 9.87 -22.52 16.66
CA ALA A 126 10.76 -23.07 15.64
C ALA A 126 11.25 -21.95 14.72
N GLY A 127 12.54 -21.65 14.80
CA GLY A 127 13.16 -20.53 14.06
C GLY A 127 14.67 -20.48 14.24
N THR A 128 15.24 -19.35 13.87
CA THR A 128 16.67 -19.05 13.99
C THR A 128 16.92 -17.98 15.05
N ASP A 129 18.18 -17.75 15.37
CA ASP A 129 18.61 -16.70 16.33
C ASP A 129 18.22 -15.29 15.86
N ASP A 130 17.88 -15.11 14.59
CA ASP A 130 17.35 -13.85 14.05
C ASP A 130 16.12 -13.36 14.82
N LEU A 131 15.28 -14.28 15.32
CA LEU A 131 14.08 -13.93 16.08
C LEU A 131 14.40 -13.11 17.33
N VAL A 132 15.49 -13.45 18.02
CA VAL A 132 15.97 -12.70 19.18
C VAL A 132 16.51 -11.33 18.78
N ALA A 133 17.28 -11.28 17.68
CA ALA A 133 17.86 -10.04 17.18
C ALA A 133 16.80 -9.06 16.63
N LEU A 134 15.66 -9.59 16.15
CA LEU A 134 14.55 -8.80 15.61
C LEU A 134 13.50 -8.44 16.67
N ALA A 135 13.50 -9.08 17.85
CA ALA A 135 12.52 -8.79 18.89
C ALA A 135 12.49 -7.29 19.26
N PRO A 136 11.33 -6.74 19.68
CA PRO A 136 11.26 -5.36 20.13
C PRO A 136 12.06 -5.18 21.43
N ILE A 137 12.72 -4.03 21.56
CA ILE A 137 13.54 -3.70 22.75
C ILE A 137 12.63 -3.49 23.97
N ALA A 138 11.43 -2.93 23.76
CA ALA A 138 10.42 -2.69 24.78
C ALA A 138 9.01 -2.77 24.16
N PRO A 139 7.97 -3.03 24.97
CA PRO A 139 6.58 -3.01 24.51
C PRO A 139 6.19 -1.64 23.94
N TYR A 140 5.32 -1.64 22.94
CA TYR A 140 4.80 -0.42 22.32
C TYR A 140 4.15 0.51 23.36
N GLN A 141 4.59 1.74 23.37
CA GLN A 141 4.02 2.82 24.15
C GLN A 141 3.41 3.86 23.21
N ARG A 142 2.09 4.02 23.33
CA ARG A 142 1.41 5.05 22.53
C ARG A 142 1.98 6.41 22.88
N ALA A 143 2.40 7.18 21.87
CA ALA A 143 2.84 8.55 22.07
C ALA A 143 1.74 9.36 22.79
N ARG A 144 2.13 10.20 23.75
CA ARG A 144 1.18 11.13 24.37
C ARG A 144 0.71 12.09 23.27
N ARG A 145 -0.60 12.25 23.15
CA ARG A 145 -1.15 13.31 22.31
C ARG A 145 -0.69 14.64 22.84
N ALA A 146 -0.26 15.54 21.96
CA ALA A 146 0.00 16.91 22.31
C ALA A 146 -1.26 17.55 22.89
N ARG A 147 -1.08 18.55 23.76
CA ARG A 147 -2.20 19.24 24.41
C ARG A 147 -3.04 19.94 23.36
N GLU A 148 -4.33 19.68 23.37
CA GLU A 148 -5.27 20.42 22.52
C GLU A 148 -5.37 21.86 23.03
N ARG A 149 -5.01 22.82 22.21
CA ARG A 149 -5.02 24.26 22.53
C ARG A 149 -6.01 24.96 21.61
N ASP A 150 -7.13 25.32 22.18
CA ASP A 150 -8.18 26.08 21.52
C ASP A 150 -8.03 27.59 21.78
N ILE A 151 -6.83 28.12 21.53
CA ILE A 151 -6.50 29.53 21.79
C ILE A 151 -6.18 30.19 20.47
N TYR A 152 -6.66 31.44 20.30
CA TYR A 152 -6.25 32.27 19.19
C TYR A 152 -4.71 32.42 19.15
N GLN A 153 -4.11 32.02 18.03
CA GLN A 153 -2.67 32.06 17.83
C GLN A 153 -2.25 33.34 17.08
N GLU A 154 -1.35 34.10 17.70
CA GLU A 154 -0.64 35.19 17.06
C GLU A 154 0.59 34.63 16.36
N ILE A 155 0.55 34.57 15.02
CA ILE A 155 1.58 33.91 14.23
C ILE A 155 2.60 34.94 13.73
N ILE A 156 3.87 34.77 14.14
CA ILE A 156 5.02 35.53 13.60
C ILE A 156 5.60 34.72 12.44
N ASP A 157 5.31 35.15 11.21
CA ASP A 157 5.78 34.45 9.99
C ASP A 157 7.22 34.84 9.64
N ILE A 158 7.88 34.04 8.81
CA ILE A 158 9.21 34.29 8.29
C ILE A 158 9.16 35.55 7.36
N GLU A 159 10.17 36.38 7.43
CA GLU A 159 10.27 37.57 6.55
C GLU A 159 10.45 37.11 5.09
N ARG A 160 9.89 37.84 4.13
CA ARG A 160 9.89 37.44 2.71
C ARG A 160 11.28 37.24 2.12
N ASP A 161 12.29 37.96 2.63
CA ASP A 161 13.67 37.86 2.16
C ASP A 161 14.38 36.61 2.69
N ASP A 162 13.89 36.02 3.77
CA ASP A 162 14.39 34.80 4.35
C ASP A 162 13.68 33.55 3.75
N ALA A 163 12.57 33.76 3.06
CA ALA A 163 11.83 32.73 2.41
C ALA A 163 12.44 32.44 1.02
N ILE A 164 13.15 31.33 0.84
CA ILE A 164 13.48 30.82 -0.49
C ILE A 164 12.18 30.29 -1.11
N VAL A 165 11.23 31.15 -1.37
CA VAL A 165 10.00 30.83 -2.10
C VAL A 165 10.28 31.12 -3.56
N PRO A 166 10.22 30.10 -4.47
CA PRO A 166 10.29 30.37 -5.89
C PRO A 166 9.24 31.38 -6.28
N GLN A 167 9.66 32.57 -6.77
CA GLN A 167 8.72 33.59 -7.20
C GLN A 167 8.11 33.21 -8.54
N VAL A 168 6.90 32.66 -8.50
CA VAL A 168 6.10 32.43 -9.70
C VAL A 168 5.19 33.63 -9.92
N LYS A 169 5.30 34.25 -11.10
CA LYS A 169 4.40 35.34 -11.49
C LYS A 169 3.10 34.76 -12.04
N TYR A 170 2.17 34.46 -11.13
CA TYR A 170 0.86 33.96 -11.53
C TYR A 170 -0.02 35.05 -12.12
N LYS A 171 -0.58 34.83 -13.32
CA LYS A 171 -1.67 35.64 -13.89
C LYS A 171 -3.00 35.28 -13.20
N ARG A 172 -3.24 33.98 -12.99
CA ARG A 172 -4.40 33.46 -12.25
C ARG A 172 -3.91 32.92 -10.92
N ARG A 173 -4.17 33.69 -9.86
CA ARG A 173 -3.73 33.27 -8.51
C ARG A 173 -4.57 32.10 -8.01
N LEU A 174 -3.95 31.20 -7.28
CA LEU A 174 -4.63 30.15 -6.55
C LEU A 174 -5.50 30.78 -5.47
N LYS A 175 -6.82 30.60 -5.55
CA LYS A 175 -7.76 31.09 -4.55
C LYS A 175 -7.76 30.14 -3.36
N VAL A 176 -7.76 30.70 -2.17
CA VAL A 176 -7.97 29.96 -0.94
C VAL A 176 -9.47 30.00 -0.66
N GLU A 177 -10.16 28.94 -0.97
CA GLU A 177 -11.56 28.77 -0.56
C GLU A 177 -11.59 28.22 0.87
N GLY A 178 -12.35 28.90 1.75
CA GLY A 178 -12.51 28.45 3.12
C GLY A 178 -13.42 27.21 3.17
N ILE A 179 -13.01 26.24 3.98
CA ILE A 179 -13.87 25.09 4.27
C ILE A 179 -14.98 25.55 5.21
N PRO A 180 -16.26 25.19 4.96
CA PRO A 180 -17.38 25.55 5.84
C PRO A 180 -17.16 25.06 7.28
N GLU A 181 -17.41 25.95 8.26
CA GLU A 181 -17.19 25.62 9.69
C GLU A 181 -18.13 24.53 10.19
N ASP A 182 -19.35 24.47 9.69
CA ASP A 182 -20.30 23.41 10.01
C ASP A 182 -19.86 22.04 9.47
N MET A 183 -19.16 22.01 8.33
CA MET A 183 -18.54 20.79 7.80
C MET A 183 -17.37 20.33 8.70
N ARG A 184 -16.53 21.27 9.17
CA ARG A 184 -15.46 20.98 10.14
C ARG A 184 -16.03 20.42 11.45
N ALA A 185 -17.09 21.03 11.96
CA ALA A 185 -17.76 20.57 13.17
C ALA A 185 -18.35 19.15 13.00
N LEU A 186 -18.97 18.87 11.85
CA LEU A 186 -19.54 17.56 11.53
C LEU A 186 -18.46 16.47 11.48
N LEU A 187 -17.35 16.71 10.78
CA LEU A 187 -16.29 15.71 10.56
C LEU A 187 -15.32 15.60 11.74
N GLY A 188 -15.26 16.59 12.62
CA GLY A 188 -14.39 16.61 13.80
C GLY A 188 -14.85 15.72 14.96
N ARG A 189 -16.11 15.32 15.03
CA ARG A 189 -16.69 14.62 16.19
C ARG A 189 -17.74 13.58 15.79
N GLY A 190 -17.84 12.50 16.56
CA GLY A 190 -18.89 11.51 16.41
C GLY A 190 -18.42 10.18 15.80
N ARG A 191 -19.38 9.28 15.55
CA ARG A 191 -19.13 7.99 14.89
C ARG A 191 -19.07 8.19 13.37
N ILE A 192 -18.21 7.44 12.71
CA ILE A 192 -17.97 7.56 11.27
C ILE A 192 -19.25 7.32 10.48
N GLU A 193 -20.06 6.34 10.88
CA GLU A 193 -21.31 6.02 10.19
C GLU A 193 -22.28 7.20 10.19
N ASN A 194 -22.39 7.89 11.33
CA ASN A 194 -23.25 9.09 11.45
C ASN A 194 -22.68 10.27 10.64
N GLN A 195 -21.36 10.39 10.58
CA GLN A 195 -20.69 11.42 9.76
C GLN A 195 -20.97 11.18 8.28
N ILE A 196 -20.84 9.93 7.80
CA ILE A 196 -21.11 9.56 6.40
C ILE A 196 -22.54 9.93 6.02
N GLN A 197 -23.53 9.49 6.83
CA GLN A 197 -24.92 9.76 6.56
C GLN A 197 -25.23 11.28 6.55
N ALA A 198 -24.80 11.99 7.59
CA ALA A 198 -25.03 13.42 7.68
C ALA A 198 -24.31 14.23 6.60
N PHE A 199 -23.10 13.78 6.19
CA PHE A 199 -22.36 14.41 5.11
C PHE A 199 -23.06 14.20 3.76
N LYS A 200 -23.50 12.97 3.48
CA LYS A 200 -24.26 12.65 2.28
C LYS A 200 -25.51 13.53 2.15
N GLU A 201 -26.30 13.62 3.22
CA GLU A 201 -27.56 14.38 3.22
C GLU A 201 -27.39 15.90 3.07
N ARG A 202 -26.31 16.46 3.64
CA ARG A 202 -26.14 17.92 3.70
C ARG A 202 -25.31 18.51 2.57
N TYR A 203 -24.33 17.74 2.06
CA TYR A 203 -23.30 18.28 1.18
C TYR A 203 -23.25 17.61 -0.18
N LEU A 204 -23.76 16.38 -0.32
CA LEU A 204 -23.73 15.73 -1.63
C LEU A 204 -25.07 15.87 -2.34
N PRO A 205 -25.06 16.05 -3.67
CA PRO A 205 -26.26 15.97 -4.49
C PRO A 205 -26.78 14.53 -4.52
N GLU A 206 -28.06 14.36 -4.79
CA GLU A 206 -28.68 13.05 -4.94
C GLU A 206 -28.12 12.27 -6.14
N LEU A 207 -27.79 12.99 -7.22
CA LEU A 207 -27.22 12.42 -8.45
C LEU A 207 -25.94 13.17 -8.81
N LEU A 208 -24.93 12.42 -9.24
CA LEU A 208 -23.72 12.98 -9.83
C LEU A 208 -23.93 13.13 -11.35
N ASP A 209 -24.10 14.38 -11.78
CA ASP A 209 -24.25 14.76 -13.18
C ASP A 209 -23.42 16.01 -13.52
N ILE A 210 -23.62 16.56 -14.70
CA ILE A 210 -22.91 17.73 -15.19
C ILE A 210 -23.10 18.95 -14.28
N ASP A 211 -24.32 19.19 -13.81
CA ASP A 211 -24.66 20.37 -13.03
C ASP A 211 -24.16 20.25 -11.57
N THR A 212 -24.10 19.05 -11.07
CA THR A 212 -23.73 18.73 -9.69
C THR A 212 -22.25 18.35 -9.52
N PHE A 213 -21.54 18.11 -10.60
CA PHE A 213 -20.15 17.61 -10.62
C PHE A 213 -19.20 18.43 -9.76
N GLN A 214 -19.22 19.76 -9.96
CA GLN A 214 -18.34 20.67 -9.23
C GLN A 214 -18.62 20.64 -7.72
N GLN A 215 -19.90 20.70 -7.32
CA GLN A 215 -20.30 20.69 -5.92
C GLN A 215 -19.94 19.35 -5.25
N HIS A 216 -20.25 18.24 -5.91
CA HIS A 216 -19.98 16.90 -5.41
C HIS A 216 -18.49 16.72 -5.06
N TRP A 217 -17.63 16.94 -6.05
CA TRP A 217 -16.20 16.71 -5.87
C TRP A 217 -15.54 17.75 -4.95
N SER A 218 -15.95 19.00 -4.98
CA SER A 218 -15.42 20.03 -4.07
C SER A 218 -15.69 19.68 -2.61
N ASN A 219 -16.88 19.20 -2.29
CA ASN A 219 -17.22 18.81 -0.93
C ASN A 219 -16.42 17.58 -0.47
N LEU A 220 -16.19 16.59 -1.34
CA LEU A 220 -15.33 15.45 -1.01
C LEU A 220 -13.85 15.86 -0.84
N VAL A 221 -13.34 16.79 -1.65
CA VAL A 221 -12.00 17.36 -1.47
C VAL A 221 -11.89 18.09 -0.14
N HIS A 222 -12.92 18.82 0.29
CA HIS A 222 -12.93 19.47 1.62
C HIS A 222 -12.91 18.43 2.74
N ALA A 223 -13.67 17.32 2.62
CA ALA A 223 -13.64 16.25 3.62
C ALA A 223 -12.25 15.59 3.71
N GLU A 224 -11.59 15.35 2.59
CA GLU A 224 -10.22 14.83 2.55
C GLU A 224 -9.21 15.82 3.16
N HIS A 225 -9.37 17.13 2.88
CA HIS A 225 -8.54 18.18 3.46
C HIS A 225 -8.67 18.21 4.99
N ILE A 226 -9.90 18.19 5.53
CA ILE A 226 -10.16 18.15 6.98
C ILE A 226 -9.49 16.94 7.62
N GLN A 227 -9.65 15.77 7.00
CA GLN A 227 -9.03 14.56 7.54
C GLN A 227 -7.50 14.64 7.52
N ALA A 228 -6.91 15.19 6.47
CA ALA A 228 -5.47 15.38 6.39
C ALA A 228 -4.95 16.34 7.47
N GLU A 229 -5.72 17.39 7.84
CA GLU A 229 -5.39 18.27 8.97
C GLU A 229 -5.50 17.51 10.31
N ILE A 230 -6.53 16.70 10.49
CA ILE A 230 -6.72 15.88 11.71
C ILE A 230 -5.57 14.88 11.86
N ASP A 231 -5.24 14.15 10.80
CA ASP A 231 -4.15 13.18 10.80
C ASP A 231 -2.81 13.83 11.14
N LEU A 232 -2.58 15.04 10.62
CA LEU A 232 -1.31 15.74 10.83
C LEU A 232 -1.16 16.21 12.27
N LYS A 233 -2.25 16.63 12.95
CA LYS A 233 -2.26 17.01 14.38
C LYS A 233 -1.82 15.87 15.30
N GLU A 234 -1.95 14.61 14.89
CA GLU A 234 -1.47 13.47 15.71
C GLU A 234 0.06 13.47 15.89
N PHE A 235 0.78 14.21 15.05
CA PHE A 235 2.24 14.33 15.10
C PHE A 235 2.72 15.58 15.83
N ASP A 236 1.83 16.46 16.30
CA ASP A 236 2.19 17.60 17.13
C ASP A 236 2.96 17.13 18.37
N MET A 237 3.92 17.95 18.81
CA MET A 237 4.82 17.57 19.89
C MET A 237 4.88 18.69 20.93
N ASP A 238 4.92 18.31 22.21
CA ASP A 238 5.13 19.21 23.35
C ASP A 238 6.52 18.99 23.97
N ASP A 239 7.02 20.02 24.64
CA ASP A 239 8.23 19.97 25.49
C ASP A 239 9.49 19.48 24.75
N ILE A 240 9.67 19.85 23.48
CA ILE A 240 10.87 19.47 22.70
C ILE A 240 11.99 20.53 22.81
N THR A 241 13.21 20.11 22.53
CA THR A 241 14.39 20.97 22.43
C THR A 241 14.87 21.11 20.98
N LEU A 242 15.46 22.26 20.67
CA LEU A 242 16.04 22.53 19.35
C LEU A 242 17.55 22.64 19.43
N GLN A 243 18.23 22.23 18.37
CA GLN A 243 19.67 22.47 18.20
C GLN A 243 19.87 23.51 17.09
N ARG A 244 20.54 24.63 17.42
CA ARG A 244 20.86 25.64 16.42
C ARG A 244 21.99 25.17 15.52
N THR A 245 21.83 25.31 14.21
CA THR A 245 22.82 24.96 13.18
C THR A 245 22.88 26.09 12.17
N ASN A 246 23.92 26.94 12.20
CA ASN A 246 24.03 28.13 11.36
C ASN A 246 22.77 29.02 11.41
N ASN A 247 22.04 29.13 10.28
CA ASN A 247 20.80 29.93 10.16
C ASN A 247 19.52 29.07 10.25
N SER A 248 19.63 27.86 10.74
CA SER A 248 18.49 26.91 10.86
C SER A 248 18.50 26.24 12.22
N TYR A 249 17.41 25.58 12.53
CA TYR A 249 17.23 24.84 13.78
C TYR A 249 16.93 23.38 13.46
N ARG A 250 17.66 22.47 14.06
CA ARG A 250 17.45 21.03 13.92
C ARG A 250 16.38 20.58 14.90
N LEU A 251 15.31 20.02 14.34
CA LEU A 251 14.18 19.48 15.05
C LEU A 251 14.15 17.96 14.84
N THR A 252 14.21 17.18 15.93
CA THR A 252 14.00 15.73 15.87
C THR A 252 12.52 15.42 15.75
N VAL A 253 12.14 14.65 14.72
CA VAL A 253 10.74 14.29 14.46
C VAL A 253 10.61 12.77 14.54
N PRO A 254 9.96 12.24 15.59
CA PRO A 254 9.70 10.81 15.68
C PRO A 254 8.89 10.31 14.47
N GLY A 255 9.30 9.19 13.87
CA GLY A 255 8.62 8.63 12.71
C GLY A 255 8.94 9.30 11.37
N LEU A 256 9.82 10.29 11.31
CA LEU A 256 10.19 10.98 10.06
C LEU A 256 10.75 10.02 9.01
N SER A 257 11.60 9.07 9.41
CA SER A 257 12.13 8.01 8.54
C SER A 257 11.02 7.14 7.93
N GLU A 258 9.85 7.11 8.56
CA GLU A 258 8.66 6.39 8.13
C GLU A 258 7.72 7.27 7.30
N LYS A 259 8.11 8.52 7.04
CA LYS A 259 7.25 9.56 6.44
C LYS A 259 5.95 9.78 7.27
N ARG A 260 6.08 9.70 8.58
CA ARG A 260 5.02 9.97 9.56
C ARG A 260 5.54 10.91 10.65
N PRO A 261 5.26 12.22 10.55
CA PRO A 261 4.54 12.90 9.47
C PRO A 261 5.29 12.87 8.13
N SER A 262 4.55 12.98 7.03
CA SER A 262 5.14 13.18 5.71
C SER A 262 5.51 14.66 5.57
N VAL A 263 6.75 14.99 5.88
CA VAL A 263 7.29 16.35 5.76
C VAL A 263 8.14 16.42 4.49
N ILE A 264 8.01 17.51 3.75
CA ILE A 264 8.85 17.81 2.58
C ILE A 264 9.53 19.16 2.75
N VAL A 265 10.61 19.40 1.99
CA VAL A 265 11.26 20.73 1.92
C VAL A 265 10.25 21.74 1.43
N GLY A 266 10.14 22.89 2.12
CA GLY A 266 9.15 23.92 1.86
C GLY A 266 7.90 23.84 2.73
N ASP A 267 7.66 22.74 3.44
CA ASP A 267 6.56 22.66 4.39
C ASP A 267 6.74 23.63 5.56
N ARG A 268 5.63 23.98 6.18
CA ARG A 268 5.58 24.91 7.30
C ARG A 268 5.39 24.15 8.61
N ILE A 269 6.09 24.63 9.64
CA ILE A 269 5.99 24.12 11.01
C ILE A 269 5.84 25.31 11.94
N LYS A 270 4.88 25.24 12.87
CA LYS A 270 4.71 26.26 13.90
C LYS A 270 5.41 25.81 15.18
N LEU A 271 6.11 26.75 15.82
CA LEU A 271 6.70 26.52 17.14
C LEU A 271 6.25 27.58 18.13
N HIS A 272 5.94 27.12 19.34
CA HIS A 272 5.68 27.99 20.49
C HIS A 272 6.80 27.83 21.51
N PRO A 273 7.62 28.88 21.75
CA PRO A 273 8.60 28.88 22.83
C PRO A 273 7.92 29.05 24.19
N HIS A 274 8.26 28.22 25.18
CA HIS A 274 7.68 28.34 26.53
C HIS A 274 8.07 29.66 27.26
N SER A 275 9.04 30.38 26.74
CA SER A 275 9.43 31.71 27.22
C SER A 275 8.50 32.83 26.78
N GLU A 276 7.62 32.54 25.83
CA GLU A 276 6.67 33.53 25.26
C GLU A 276 5.24 33.27 25.75
N PRO A 277 4.34 34.26 25.67
CA PRO A 277 2.92 34.04 25.94
C PRO A 277 2.33 32.91 25.09
N GLU A 278 1.48 32.06 25.64
CA GLU A 278 0.92 30.85 25.02
C GLU A 278 0.27 31.09 23.62
N LYS A 279 -0.21 32.33 23.37
CA LYS A 279 -0.77 32.72 22.08
C LYS A 279 0.26 33.00 20.98
N VAL A 280 1.55 33.20 21.31
CA VAL A 280 2.59 33.59 20.35
C VAL A 280 3.25 32.36 19.73
N TRP A 281 3.11 32.22 18.43
CA TRP A 281 3.68 31.12 17.65
C TRP A 281 4.53 31.65 16.50
N TYR A 282 5.62 30.95 16.23
CA TYR A 282 6.54 31.28 15.13
C TYR A 282 6.37 30.29 13.99
N MET A 283 6.13 30.80 12.78
CA MET A 283 6.07 29.99 11.57
C MET A 283 7.48 29.78 11.02
N GLY A 284 7.89 28.54 10.84
CA GLY A 284 9.14 28.16 10.19
C GLY A 284 8.92 27.41 8.89
N ILE A 285 9.97 27.37 8.06
CA ILE A 285 9.99 26.67 6.78
C ILE A 285 11.05 25.57 6.84
N VAL A 286 10.68 24.35 6.46
CA VAL A 286 11.58 23.22 6.35
C VAL A 286 12.54 23.44 5.19
N ARG A 287 13.86 23.44 5.47
CA ARG A 287 14.95 23.65 4.50
C ARG A 287 15.58 22.36 4.04
N GLU A 288 15.70 21.41 4.94
CA GLU A 288 16.37 20.15 4.70
C GLU A 288 15.73 19.06 5.55
N ILE A 289 15.79 17.83 5.09
CA ILE A 289 15.27 16.65 5.77
C ILE A 289 16.38 15.61 5.84
N GLU A 290 16.72 15.22 7.07
CA GLU A 290 17.63 14.13 7.37
C GLU A 290 16.82 12.86 7.75
N THR A 291 17.48 11.81 8.18
CA THR A 291 16.80 10.53 8.49
C THR A 291 15.74 10.65 9.60
N THR A 292 16.06 11.40 10.67
CA THR A 292 15.20 11.54 11.86
C THR A 292 14.96 12.99 12.27
N THR A 293 15.56 13.94 11.55
CA THR A 293 15.52 15.36 11.90
C THR A 293 15.19 16.22 10.68
N VAL A 294 14.59 17.37 10.92
CA VAL A 294 14.37 18.42 9.91
C VAL A 294 15.12 19.68 10.31
N LEU A 295 15.67 20.37 9.31
CA LEU A 295 16.24 21.71 9.49
C LEU A 295 15.17 22.74 9.15
N VAL A 296 14.78 23.55 10.13
CA VAL A 296 13.74 24.57 10.01
C VAL A 296 14.34 25.96 10.14
N ALA A 297 14.00 26.84 9.23
CA ALA A 297 14.37 28.25 9.32
C ALA A 297 13.20 29.08 9.86
N PHE A 298 13.48 30.01 10.77
CA PHE A 298 12.52 30.93 11.39
C PHE A 298 12.88 32.38 11.13
N ASN A 299 11.96 33.29 11.48
CA ASN A 299 12.19 34.70 11.53
C ASN A 299 13.38 35.01 12.46
N ARG A 300 14.13 36.12 12.17
CA ARG A 300 15.29 36.57 12.98
C ARG A 300 14.94 36.87 14.44
N ARG A 301 13.66 37.12 14.73
CA ARG A 301 13.15 37.35 16.10
C ARG A 301 12.83 36.07 16.85
N PHE A 302 13.01 34.91 16.24
CA PHE A 302 12.74 33.61 16.91
C PHE A 302 13.62 33.46 18.16
N PRO A 303 13.02 33.39 19.37
CA PRO A 303 13.78 33.28 20.59
C PRO A 303 14.35 31.87 20.72
N HIS A 304 15.68 31.79 20.85
CA HIS A 304 16.37 30.50 21.05
C HIS A 304 17.35 30.65 22.21
N ALA A 305 17.23 29.73 23.18
CA ALA A 305 18.20 29.54 24.25
C ALA A 305 18.55 28.03 24.38
N PRO A 306 19.79 27.67 24.73
CA PRO A 306 20.16 26.28 24.98
C PRO A 306 19.28 25.67 26.06
N GLY A 307 18.65 24.52 25.77
CA GLY A 307 17.75 23.84 26.71
C GLY A 307 16.34 24.41 26.82
N ALA A 308 16.00 25.45 26.06
CA ALA A 308 14.64 25.96 26.02
C ALA A 308 13.68 24.91 25.44
N LEU A 309 12.46 24.87 25.99
CA LEU A 309 11.39 23.98 25.55
C LEU A 309 10.46 24.69 24.58
N TYR A 310 10.00 23.91 23.60
CA TYR A 310 9.12 24.35 22.54
C TYR A 310 8.00 23.33 22.31
N ASP A 311 6.83 23.82 21.92
CA ASP A 311 5.76 23.01 21.37
C ASP A 311 5.73 23.17 19.85
N VAL A 312 5.43 22.10 19.16
CA VAL A 312 5.49 22.01 17.71
C VAL A 312 4.14 21.62 17.14
N GLN A 313 3.70 22.35 16.11
CA GLN A 313 2.54 21.99 15.30
C GLN A 313 2.94 21.92 13.82
N PHE A 314 2.60 20.81 13.19
CA PHE A 314 2.79 20.63 11.76
C PHE A 314 1.65 21.32 11.00
N VAL A 315 1.99 22.01 9.92
CA VAL A 315 1.02 22.74 9.10
C VAL A 315 0.82 22.01 7.78
N LEU A 316 -0.41 21.63 7.50
CA LEU A 316 -0.75 20.98 6.24
C LEU A 316 -0.49 21.93 5.08
N ASN A 317 0.14 21.44 4.00
CA ASN A 317 0.24 22.16 2.75
C ASN A 317 -1.11 22.09 2.00
N PRO A 318 -1.87 23.18 1.90
CA PRO A 318 -3.20 23.15 1.30
C PRO A 318 -3.16 23.18 -0.24
N VAL A 319 -2.00 23.45 -0.85
CA VAL A 319 -1.87 23.69 -2.30
C VAL A 319 -2.44 22.56 -3.16
N PRO A 320 -2.22 21.27 -2.87
CA PRO A 320 -2.83 20.20 -3.68
C PRO A 320 -4.36 20.27 -3.69
N PHE A 321 -4.99 20.48 -2.53
CA PHE A 321 -6.46 20.60 -2.41
C PHE A 321 -6.98 21.84 -3.13
N GLN A 322 -6.30 22.97 -2.96
CA GLN A 322 -6.66 24.22 -3.64
C GLN A 322 -6.56 24.12 -5.16
N ARG A 323 -5.60 23.36 -5.70
CA ARG A 323 -5.47 23.09 -7.13
C ARG A 323 -6.64 22.26 -7.65
N MET A 324 -7.05 21.24 -6.92
CA MET A 324 -8.23 20.43 -7.25
C MET A 324 -9.48 21.32 -7.26
N ILE A 325 -9.74 22.08 -6.21
CA ILE A 325 -10.87 22.99 -6.13
C ILE A 325 -10.83 24.04 -7.26
N GLN A 326 -9.66 24.63 -7.54
CA GLN A 326 -9.52 25.59 -8.63
C GLN A 326 -9.86 24.98 -9.99
N ALA A 327 -9.45 23.75 -10.23
CA ALA A 327 -9.76 23.04 -11.48
C ALA A 327 -11.26 22.74 -11.59
N LEU A 328 -11.88 22.27 -10.53
CA LEU A 328 -13.32 21.98 -10.47
C LEU A 328 -14.19 23.23 -10.71
N ASN A 329 -13.66 24.42 -10.37
CA ASN A 329 -14.34 25.70 -10.62
C ASN A 329 -14.15 26.22 -12.07
N VAL A 330 -13.40 25.52 -12.93
CA VAL A 330 -13.30 25.83 -14.34
C VAL A 330 -14.46 25.20 -15.10
N THR A 331 -15.29 25.99 -15.74
CA THR A 331 -16.34 25.48 -16.62
C THR A 331 -15.72 24.72 -17.80
N PRO A 332 -16.01 23.44 -17.97
CA PRO A 332 -15.44 22.65 -19.06
C PRO A 332 -15.90 23.22 -20.42
N LYS A 333 -15.01 23.23 -21.40
CA LYS A 333 -15.33 23.66 -22.76
C LYS A 333 -16.18 22.63 -23.50
N ARG A 334 -16.17 21.39 -23.02
CA ARG A 334 -16.96 20.27 -23.55
C ARG A 334 -17.44 19.40 -22.40
N LEU A 335 -18.72 19.14 -22.39
CA LEU A 335 -19.39 18.38 -21.33
C LEU A 335 -19.16 16.87 -21.48
N GLU A 336 -18.93 16.40 -22.71
CA GLU A 336 -18.63 15.02 -23.07
C GLU A 336 -17.32 14.51 -22.43
N ILE A 337 -16.45 15.41 -21.98
CA ILE A 337 -15.27 15.04 -21.22
C ILE A 337 -15.68 14.46 -19.85
N LEU A 338 -16.72 14.97 -19.21
CA LEU A 338 -17.13 14.53 -17.88
C LEU A 338 -18.05 13.32 -17.93
N PHE A 339 -19.03 13.34 -18.83
CA PHE A 339 -20.07 12.31 -18.97
C PHE A 339 -20.29 11.97 -20.44
N PRO A 340 -19.34 11.29 -21.09
CA PRO A 340 -19.46 10.91 -22.50
C PRO A 340 -20.60 9.92 -22.71
N GLN A 341 -21.41 10.14 -23.75
CA GLN A 341 -22.49 9.25 -24.12
C GLN A 341 -22.05 8.29 -25.23
N VAL A 342 -22.78 7.20 -25.41
CA VAL A 342 -22.46 6.19 -26.45
C VAL A 342 -22.50 6.83 -27.85
N GLU A 343 -23.44 7.75 -28.07
CA GLU A 343 -23.61 8.48 -29.33
C GLU A 343 -22.39 9.34 -29.68
N ASP A 344 -21.80 10.01 -28.69
CA ASP A 344 -20.62 10.86 -28.86
C ASP A 344 -19.41 10.05 -29.36
N VAL A 345 -19.21 8.86 -28.77
CA VAL A 345 -18.09 7.99 -29.09
C VAL A 345 -18.30 7.27 -30.43
N THR A 346 -19.51 6.79 -30.68
CA THR A 346 -19.80 6.11 -31.97
C THR A 346 -19.76 7.07 -33.14
N ALA A 347 -20.20 8.32 -32.99
CA ALA A 347 -20.06 9.35 -34.01
C ALA A 347 -18.58 9.61 -34.37
N SER A 348 -17.72 9.73 -33.34
CA SER A 348 -16.27 9.87 -33.54
C SER A 348 -15.66 8.66 -34.27
N SER A 349 -16.06 7.42 -33.86
CA SER A 349 -15.57 6.19 -34.49
C SER A 349 -16.00 6.04 -35.96
N ILE A 350 -17.25 6.41 -36.29
CA ILE A 350 -17.72 6.39 -37.69
C ILE A 350 -16.95 7.39 -38.53
N ALA A 351 -16.61 8.55 -38.01
CA ALA A 351 -15.78 9.53 -38.69
C ALA A 351 -14.38 8.95 -39.05
N VAL A 352 -13.80 8.17 -38.14
CA VAL A 352 -12.50 7.49 -38.38
C VAL A 352 -12.62 6.36 -39.41
N GLN A 353 -13.70 5.56 -39.38
CA GLN A 353 -13.88 4.45 -40.33
C GLN A 353 -14.01 4.91 -41.81
N ASN A 354 -14.43 6.15 -42.00
CA ASN A 354 -14.53 6.75 -43.35
C ASN A 354 -13.18 7.33 -43.87
N LEU A 355 -12.14 7.34 -43.05
CA LEU A 355 -10.78 7.69 -43.41
C LEU A 355 -10.01 6.39 -43.71
N GLU A 356 -9.18 6.40 -44.77
CA GLU A 356 -8.21 5.31 -44.98
C GLU A 356 -7.35 5.18 -43.73
N GLU A 357 -7.22 3.96 -43.16
CA GLU A 357 -6.35 3.75 -42.03
C GLU A 357 -4.94 4.23 -42.39
N PRO A 358 -4.35 5.17 -41.64
CA PRO A 358 -3.02 5.66 -41.94
C PRO A 358 -2.01 4.50 -41.86
N GLU A 359 -1.20 4.32 -42.89
CA GLU A 359 -0.02 3.45 -42.80
C GLU A 359 0.92 4.06 -41.76
N ILE A 360 1.01 3.43 -40.57
CA ILE A 360 1.82 3.90 -39.45
C ILE A 360 3.17 3.17 -39.50
N GLU A 361 4.23 3.89 -39.80
CA GLU A 361 5.59 3.41 -39.60
C GLU A 361 5.96 3.56 -38.09
N LEU A 362 6.00 2.43 -37.40
CA LEU A 362 6.21 2.40 -35.96
C LEU A 362 7.65 2.72 -35.56
N TYR A 363 7.85 3.59 -34.57
CA TYR A 363 9.15 3.81 -33.96
C TYR A 363 9.60 2.60 -33.15
N ASN A 364 8.64 1.93 -32.49
CA ASN A 364 8.88 0.67 -31.79
C ASN A 364 8.35 -0.51 -32.61
N HIS A 365 9.22 -1.14 -33.39
CA HIS A 365 8.86 -2.27 -34.24
C HIS A 365 8.28 -3.50 -33.50
N ILE A 366 8.50 -3.63 -32.18
CA ILE A 366 7.94 -4.72 -31.41
C ILE A 366 6.40 -4.66 -31.40
N ILE A 367 5.83 -3.45 -31.46
CA ILE A 367 4.37 -3.22 -31.48
C ILE A 367 3.73 -3.81 -32.76
N SER A 368 4.46 -3.94 -33.86
CA SER A 368 3.92 -4.44 -35.13
C SER A 368 3.36 -5.87 -35.04
N SER A 369 3.90 -6.66 -34.10
CA SER A 369 3.43 -8.03 -33.83
C SER A 369 2.32 -8.12 -32.80
N ASN A 370 1.93 -7.01 -32.20
CA ASN A 370 0.91 -6.94 -31.15
C ASN A 370 -0.31 -6.15 -31.65
N TYR A 371 -1.33 -6.88 -32.07
CA TYR A 371 -2.54 -6.29 -32.64
C TYR A 371 -3.19 -5.25 -31.72
N GLU A 372 -3.32 -5.53 -30.43
CA GLU A 372 -3.99 -4.62 -29.50
C GLU A 372 -3.20 -3.31 -29.30
N GLN A 373 -1.87 -3.40 -29.19
CA GLN A 373 -1.03 -2.21 -29.11
C GLN A 373 -1.06 -1.40 -30.42
N TYR A 374 -0.95 -2.07 -31.57
CA TYR A 374 -1.04 -1.42 -32.88
C TYR A 374 -2.40 -0.73 -33.05
N ASN A 375 -3.49 -1.42 -32.74
CA ASN A 375 -4.85 -0.88 -32.78
C ASN A 375 -5.00 0.34 -31.86
N ALA A 376 -4.47 0.29 -30.64
CA ALA A 376 -4.50 1.44 -29.74
C ALA A 376 -3.77 2.65 -30.33
N VAL A 377 -2.58 2.44 -30.93
CA VAL A 377 -1.81 3.51 -31.58
C VAL A 377 -2.58 4.06 -32.77
N SER A 378 -3.08 3.19 -33.65
CA SER A 378 -3.86 3.61 -34.86
C SER A 378 -5.09 4.43 -34.46
N LYS A 379 -5.86 3.97 -33.44
CA LYS A 379 -7.05 4.68 -32.99
C LYS A 379 -6.72 6.05 -32.38
N VAL A 380 -5.70 6.12 -31.50
CA VAL A 380 -5.31 7.38 -30.85
C VAL A 380 -4.81 8.40 -31.88
N VAL A 381 -3.99 7.97 -32.84
CA VAL A 381 -3.49 8.86 -33.91
C VAL A 381 -4.60 9.33 -34.84
N GLY A 382 -5.59 8.47 -35.10
CA GLY A 382 -6.73 8.78 -35.97
C GLY A 382 -7.88 9.51 -35.28
N LEU A 383 -7.82 9.82 -33.95
CA LEU A 383 -8.90 10.50 -33.26
C LEU A 383 -9.19 11.88 -33.85
N PRO A 384 -10.42 12.18 -34.27
CA PRO A 384 -10.81 13.53 -34.65
C PRO A 384 -10.55 14.53 -33.52
N PRO A 385 -10.20 15.78 -33.84
CA PRO A 385 -10.07 16.83 -32.85
C PRO A 385 -11.34 16.97 -32.00
N GLY A 386 -11.20 17.02 -30.69
CA GLY A 386 -12.35 17.12 -29.78
C GLY A 386 -13.13 15.83 -29.57
N SER A 387 -12.55 14.65 -29.80
CA SER A 387 -13.18 13.37 -29.44
C SER A 387 -13.39 13.22 -27.93
N PRO A 388 -14.39 12.45 -27.48
CA PRO A 388 -14.50 12.02 -26.10
C PRO A 388 -13.21 11.32 -25.64
N PRO A 389 -12.97 11.21 -24.29
CA PRO A 389 -11.77 10.54 -23.79
C PRO A 389 -11.59 9.14 -24.35
N PHE A 390 -10.38 8.78 -24.77
CA PHE A 390 -10.03 7.45 -25.23
C PHE A 390 -9.26 6.68 -24.15
N ILE A 391 -9.60 5.40 -23.95
CA ILE A 391 -9.00 4.60 -22.87
C ILE A 391 -8.10 3.50 -23.45
N VAL A 392 -6.85 3.47 -22.96
CA VAL A 392 -5.94 2.34 -23.12
C VAL A 392 -5.91 1.55 -21.82
N PHE A 393 -6.75 0.51 -21.75
CA PHE A 393 -6.76 -0.39 -20.60
C PHE A 393 -5.65 -1.42 -20.73
N GLY A 394 -4.68 -1.35 -19.85
CA GLY A 394 -3.54 -2.25 -19.87
C GLY A 394 -3.34 -2.99 -18.54
N PRO A 395 -3.70 -4.27 -18.47
CA PRO A 395 -3.32 -5.15 -17.37
C PRO A 395 -1.82 -5.13 -17.06
N PRO A 396 -1.37 -5.74 -15.94
CA PRO A 396 0.04 -5.78 -15.58
C PRO A 396 0.91 -6.36 -16.72
N GLY A 397 2.05 -5.72 -17.00
CA GLY A 397 3.04 -6.25 -17.95
C GLY A 397 2.64 -6.20 -19.42
N THR A 398 1.51 -5.56 -19.80
CA THR A 398 1.04 -5.50 -21.18
C THR A 398 1.57 -4.32 -22.00
N GLY A 399 2.48 -3.52 -21.43
CA GLY A 399 3.16 -2.46 -22.18
C GLY A 399 2.37 -1.15 -22.34
N LYS A 400 1.47 -0.80 -21.39
CA LYS A 400 0.72 0.48 -21.37
C LYS A 400 1.58 1.69 -21.76
N THR A 401 2.60 1.96 -20.96
CA THR A 401 3.48 3.12 -21.17
C THR A 401 4.20 3.07 -22.52
N VAL A 402 4.55 1.88 -23.01
CA VAL A 402 5.16 1.69 -24.34
C VAL A 402 4.18 2.12 -25.42
N THR A 403 2.93 1.70 -25.32
CA THR A 403 1.85 2.08 -26.24
C THR A 403 1.61 3.59 -26.26
N ILE A 404 1.53 4.22 -25.06
CA ILE A 404 1.33 5.68 -24.93
C ILE A 404 2.51 6.46 -25.51
N VAL A 405 3.74 6.01 -25.27
CA VAL A 405 4.96 6.61 -25.83
C VAL A 405 4.96 6.53 -27.36
N GLU A 406 4.54 5.41 -27.92
CA GLU A 406 4.38 5.27 -29.38
C GLU A 406 3.29 6.21 -29.90
N CYS A 407 2.11 6.28 -29.27
CA CYS A 407 1.05 7.21 -29.65
C CYS A 407 1.57 8.66 -29.71
N ILE A 408 2.24 9.11 -28.66
CA ILE A 408 2.82 10.46 -28.60
C ILE A 408 3.86 10.65 -29.69
N SER A 409 4.73 9.65 -29.93
CA SER A 409 5.78 9.72 -30.95
C SER A 409 5.20 9.85 -32.34
N GLN A 410 4.12 9.14 -32.65
CA GLN A 410 3.41 9.23 -33.94
C GLN A 410 2.73 10.59 -34.12
N LEU A 411 2.03 11.07 -33.11
CA LEU A 411 1.37 12.38 -33.14
C LEU A 411 2.35 13.54 -33.37
N LEU A 412 3.57 13.43 -32.87
CA LEU A 412 4.63 14.44 -33.09
C LEU A 412 5.16 14.50 -34.54
N ASN A 413 4.71 13.67 -35.48
CA ASN A 413 5.00 13.81 -36.89
C ASN A 413 4.29 15.05 -37.51
N ASP A 414 3.17 15.48 -36.90
CA ASP A 414 2.55 16.77 -37.21
C ASP A 414 3.19 17.87 -36.35
N GLU A 415 3.78 18.88 -37.00
CA GLU A 415 4.47 20.01 -36.36
C GLU A 415 3.56 20.86 -35.47
N ASN A 416 2.24 20.85 -35.69
CA ASN A 416 1.26 21.61 -34.93
C ASN A 416 0.87 20.92 -33.61
N VAL A 417 1.20 19.65 -33.48
CA VAL A 417 0.84 18.89 -32.27
C VAL A 417 1.68 19.33 -31.08
N ARG A 418 0.99 19.61 -29.99
CA ARG A 418 1.55 19.87 -28.65
C ARG A 418 0.93 18.92 -27.62
N VAL A 419 1.75 18.22 -26.90
CA VAL A 419 1.33 17.16 -25.96
C VAL A 419 1.61 17.58 -24.51
N LEU A 420 0.58 17.47 -23.67
CA LEU A 420 0.72 17.44 -22.22
C LEU A 420 0.60 16.01 -21.74
N ALA A 421 1.69 15.43 -21.27
CA ALA A 421 1.70 14.07 -20.75
C ALA A 421 1.80 14.09 -19.21
N CYS A 422 0.80 13.57 -18.51
CA CYS A 422 0.70 13.59 -17.06
C CYS A 422 0.65 12.20 -16.47
N ALA A 423 1.06 12.10 -15.19
CA ALA A 423 0.79 10.95 -14.36
C ALA A 423 0.53 11.41 -12.90
N PRO A 424 -0.15 10.64 -12.06
CA PRO A 424 -0.35 11.00 -10.65
C PRO A 424 0.93 11.06 -9.84
N SER A 425 1.97 10.30 -10.22
CA SER A 425 3.23 10.22 -9.47
C SER A 425 4.43 10.79 -10.24
N ASN A 426 5.47 11.22 -9.52
CA ASN A 426 6.73 11.64 -10.13
C ASN A 426 7.45 10.47 -10.82
N SER A 427 7.42 9.27 -10.24
CA SER A 427 8.08 8.09 -10.82
C SER A 427 7.49 7.69 -12.17
N ALA A 428 6.17 7.71 -12.31
CA ALA A 428 5.50 7.43 -13.57
C ALA A 428 5.79 8.53 -14.60
N SER A 429 5.76 9.81 -14.20
CA SER A 429 6.11 10.92 -15.09
C SER A 429 7.59 10.87 -15.55
N ASP A 430 8.51 10.50 -14.65
CA ASP A 430 9.92 10.35 -15.01
C ASP A 430 10.12 9.22 -16.03
N LEU A 431 9.51 8.07 -15.78
CA LEU A 431 9.57 6.93 -16.71
C LEU A 431 9.00 7.27 -18.09
N LEU A 432 7.89 7.99 -18.13
CA LEU A 432 7.27 8.45 -19.38
C LEU A 432 8.21 9.38 -20.15
N ALA A 433 8.85 10.34 -19.47
CA ALA A 433 9.82 11.24 -20.08
C ALA A 433 11.05 10.49 -20.62
N GLN A 434 11.63 9.59 -19.82
CA GLN A 434 12.77 8.78 -20.20
C GLN A 434 12.48 7.94 -21.45
N ARG A 435 11.32 7.29 -21.52
CA ARG A 435 10.93 6.46 -22.66
C ARG A 435 10.69 7.29 -23.93
N LEU A 436 10.10 8.47 -23.82
CA LEU A 436 9.92 9.40 -24.95
C LEU A 436 11.27 9.86 -25.50
N ILE A 437 12.21 10.24 -24.60
CA ILE A 437 13.56 10.63 -24.99
C ILE A 437 14.25 9.47 -25.70
N TYR A 438 14.19 8.26 -25.12
CA TYR A 438 14.87 7.09 -25.68
C TYR A 438 14.30 6.67 -27.04
N LEU A 439 12.96 6.60 -27.18
CA LEU A 439 12.31 6.09 -28.38
C LEU A 439 12.38 7.08 -29.55
N ARG A 440 12.06 8.35 -29.27
CA ARG A 440 11.91 9.38 -30.30
C ARG A 440 13.17 10.22 -30.49
N GLY A 441 14.14 10.17 -29.57
CA GLY A 441 15.35 10.99 -29.61
C GLY A 441 15.07 12.48 -29.37
N LEU A 442 14.03 12.81 -28.62
CA LEU A 442 13.62 14.19 -28.35
C LEU A 442 14.75 14.98 -27.70
N GLN A 443 14.96 16.21 -28.18
CA GLN A 443 16.00 17.10 -27.68
C GLN A 443 15.52 17.92 -26.48
N THR A 444 16.45 18.54 -25.75
CA THR A 444 16.17 19.36 -24.56
C THR A 444 15.34 20.62 -24.84
N ASN A 445 15.17 21.02 -26.08
CA ASN A 445 14.29 22.11 -26.51
C ASN A 445 12.92 21.63 -27.01
N GLU A 446 12.71 20.31 -27.16
CA GLU A 446 11.46 19.72 -27.61
C GLU A 446 10.65 19.12 -26.48
N LEU A 447 11.32 18.51 -25.48
CA LEU A 447 10.70 17.92 -24.30
C LEU A 447 11.12 18.66 -23.03
N LEU A 448 10.15 18.97 -22.16
CA LEU A 448 10.35 19.49 -20.82
C LEU A 448 9.79 18.53 -19.78
N ARG A 449 10.62 18.08 -18.84
CA ARG A 449 10.16 17.45 -17.59
C ARG A 449 9.90 18.55 -16.55
N LEU A 450 8.65 19.02 -16.51
CA LEU A 450 8.23 20.07 -15.57
C LEU A 450 8.03 19.47 -14.17
N ASN A 451 8.87 19.86 -13.23
CA ASN A 451 8.86 19.38 -11.85
C ASN A 451 8.12 20.34 -10.90
N ALA A 452 7.55 19.78 -9.83
CA ALA A 452 7.08 20.58 -8.71
C ALA A 452 8.26 21.36 -8.09
N LEU A 453 8.04 22.62 -7.72
CA LEU A 453 9.10 23.54 -7.28
C LEU A 453 9.89 23.03 -6.07
N TRP A 454 9.22 22.31 -5.18
CA TRP A 454 9.78 21.77 -3.95
C TRP A 454 10.18 20.29 -4.02
N ARG A 455 10.14 19.68 -5.22
CA ARG A 455 10.64 18.33 -5.41
C ARG A 455 12.14 18.30 -5.05
N PRO A 456 12.60 17.39 -4.17
CA PRO A 456 14.04 17.25 -3.92
C PRO A 456 14.77 16.82 -5.20
N ARG A 457 15.82 17.56 -5.59
CA ARG A 457 16.56 17.27 -6.82
C ARG A 457 17.15 15.86 -6.85
N VAL A 458 17.58 15.38 -5.68
CA VAL A 458 18.18 14.03 -5.56
C VAL A 458 17.20 12.89 -5.96
N THR A 459 15.90 13.19 -6.05
CA THR A 459 14.87 12.23 -6.49
C THR A 459 14.62 12.24 -8.00
N LEU A 460 15.25 13.16 -8.73
CA LEU A 460 15.16 13.21 -10.19
C LEU A 460 16.25 12.30 -10.79
N PRO A 461 15.92 11.40 -11.73
CA PRO A 461 16.90 10.65 -12.51
C PRO A 461 17.92 11.57 -13.20
N GLU A 462 19.17 11.17 -13.25
CA GLU A 462 20.25 12.02 -13.76
C GLU A 462 20.09 12.37 -15.24
N ASP A 463 19.59 11.45 -16.03
CA ASP A 463 19.28 11.62 -17.46
C ASP A 463 18.16 12.62 -17.75
N LEU A 464 17.34 12.98 -16.75
CA LEU A 464 16.29 13.99 -16.87
C LEU A 464 16.72 15.38 -16.39
N VAL A 465 17.93 15.53 -15.89
CA VAL A 465 18.41 16.81 -15.34
C VAL A 465 18.44 17.90 -16.43
N GLU A 466 18.96 17.58 -17.61
CA GLU A 466 19.04 18.51 -18.74
C GLU A 466 17.67 18.85 -19.34
N TYR A 467 16.69 17.98 -19.16
CA TYR A 467 15.29 18.17 -19.58
C TYR A 467 14.45 18.89 -18.52
N SER A 468 15.06 19.40 -17.44
CA SER A 468 14.37 20.00 -16.31
C SER A 468 14.82 21.43 -16.06
N LEU A 469 13.91 22.29 -15.60
CA LEU A 469 14.23 23.66 -15.26
C LEU A 469 14.71 23.77 -13.81
N ILE A 470 16.02 23.86 -13.61
CA ILE A 470 16.65 23.97 -12.31
C ILE A 470 16.89 25.44 -11.95
N ASN A 471 16.79 25.80 -10.68
CA ASN A 471 17.06 27.15 -10.20
C ASN A 471 18.57 27.48 -10.22
N ALA A 472 18.94 28.76 -10.01
CA ALA A 472 20.32 29.21 -10.05
C ALA A 472 21.22 28.59 -8.96
N THR A 473 20.66 28.11 -7.86
CA THR A 473 21.39 27.44 -6.79
C THR A 473 21.65 25.95 -7.05
N GLY A 474 21.01 25.37 -8.07
CA GLY A 474 21.13 23.96 -8.40
C GLY A 474 20.36 22.98 -7.49
N ASN A 475 19.69 23.47 -6.46
CA ASN A 475 19.10 22.64 -5.40
C ASN A 475 17.60 22.38 -5.54
N SER A 476 16.89 23.16 -6.35
CA SER A 476 15.45 23.08 -6.56
C SER A 476 15.07 23.43 -7.99
N PHE A 477 13.79 23.26 -8.32
CA PHE A 477 13.25 23.57 -9.65
C PHE A 477 12.68 24.98 -9.70
N ARG A 478 12.59 25.55 -10.90
CA ARG A 478 11.97 26.84 -11.14
C ARG A 478 10.74 26.73 -12.04
N ALA A 479 9.76 27.60 -11.85
CA ALA A 479 8.66 27.72 -12.79
C ALA A 479 9.11 28.42 -14.08
N PRO A 480 8.64 27.95 -15.25
CA PRO A 480 8.83 28.66 -16.52
C PRO A 480 7.91 29.88 -16.63
N THR A 481 8.21 30.77 -17.59
CA THR A 481 7.21 31.69 -18.14
C THR A 481 6.50 31.05 -19.34
N LEU A 482 5.36 31.60 -19.77
CA LEU A 482 4.67 31.08 -20.97
C LEU A 482 5.55 31.16 -22.23
N GLU A 483 6.35 32.20 -22.35
CA GLU A 483 7.30 32.33 -23.46
C GLU A 483 8.34 31.21 -23.47
N GLN A 484 8.86 30.86 -22.31
CA GLN A 484 9.81 29.77 -22.15
C GLN A 484 9.21 28.39 -22.46
N LEU A 485 7.88 28.25 -22.36
CA LEU A 485 7.17 27.02 -22.73
C LEU A 485 6.96 26.89 -24.23
N GLY A 486 7.03 28.00 -25.00
CA GLY A 486 6.74 28.04 -26.42
C GLY A 486 7.48 27.00 -27.28
N PRO A 487 8.78 26.77 -27.07
CA PRO A 487 9.56 25.82 -27.90
C PRO A 487 9.19 24.35 -27.63
N TYR A 488 8.71 24.02 -26.45
CA TYR A 488 8.47 22.62 -26.09
C TYR A 488 7.21 22.08 -26.75
N ARG A 489 7.37 20.97 -27.44
CA ARG A 489 6.27 20.24 -28.08
C ARG A 489 5.66 19.21 -27.16
N VAL A 490 6.46 18.67 -26.24
CA VAL A 490 6.03 17.70 -25.20
C VAL A 490 6.39 18.23 -23.84
N ILE A 491 5.41 18.30 -22.96
CA ILE A 491 5.66 18.61 -21.55
C ILE A 491 5.16 17.46 -20.68
N VAL A 492 6.10 16.87 -19.94
CA VAL A 492 5.80 15.76 -19.03
C VAL A 492 5.79 16.26 -17.59
N THR A 493 4.69 16.01 -16.87
CA THR A 493 4.53 16.51 -15.49
C THR A 493 3.58 15.64 -14.66
N THR A 494 3.43 15.94 -13.37
CA THR A 494 2.37 15.31 -12.57
C THR A 494 1.04 16.03 -12.76
N CYS A 495 -0.10 15.31 -12.58
CA CYS A 495 -1.43 15.91 -12.66
C CYS A 495 -1.55 17.17 -11.78
N SER A 496 -1.12 17.08 -10.52
CA SER A 496 -1.14 18.23 -9.61
C SER A 496 -0.25 19.41 -10.07
N THR A 497 0.93 19.13 -10.66
CA THR A 497 1.85 20.19 -11.13
C THR A 497 1.34 20.86 -12.39
N ALA A 498 0.53 20.20 -13.22
CA ALA A 498 -0.10 20.78 -14.41
C ALA A 498 -0.95 22.04 -14.11
N ALA A 499 -1.43 22.21 -12.87
CA ALA A 499 -2.07 23.44 -12.44
C ALA A 499 -1.22 24.71 -12.66
N LEU A 500 0.10 24.57 -12.79
CA LEU A 500 1.00 25.70 -13.11
C LEU A 500 0.63 26.38 -14.42
N PHE A 501 0.23 25.65 -15.47
CA PHE A 501 -0.15 26.20 -16.76
C PHE A 501 -1.32 27.17 -16.62
N HIS A 502 -2.37 26.75 -15.93
CA HIS A 502 -3.50 27.62 -15.63
C HIS A 502 -3.07 28.86 -14.84
N GLY A 503 -2.25 28.66 -13.81
CA GLY A 503 -1.72 29.76 -13.00
C GLY A 503 -0.87 30.75 -13.79
N LEU A 504 -0.05 30.29 -14.72
CA LEU A 504 0.76 31.12 -15.61
C LEU A 504 -0.09 31.86 -16.68
N GLY A 505 -1.36 31.47 -16.82
CA GLY A 505 -2.31 32.09 -17.73
C GLY A 505 -2.31 31.46 -19.12
N ALA A 506 -1.89 30.20 -19.26
CA ALA A 506 -2.11 29.44 -20.47
C ALA A 506 -3.62 29.27 -20.72
N ASP A 507 -4.03 29.37 -21.95
CA ASP A 507 -5.44 29.24 -22.32
C ASP A 507 -5.80 27.79 -22.58
N PRO A 508 -7.05 27.37 -22.35
CA PRO A 508 -7.56 26.08 -22.79
C PRO A 508 -7.33 25.88 -24.30
N GLY A 509 -6.84 24.71 -24.70
CA GLY A 509 -6.45 24.42 -26.07
C GLY A 509 -4.97 24.73 -26.39
N TYR A 510 -4.18 25.16 -25.39
CA TYR A 510 -2.72 25.30 -25.56
C TYR A 510 -2.07 23.96 -25.96
N PHE A 511 -2.62 22.85 -25.50
CA PHE A 511 -2.24 21.50 -25.87
C PHE A 511 -3.32 20.90 -26.79
N THR A 512 -2.90 20.25 -27.85
CA THR A 512 -3.78 19.51 -28.75
C THR A 512 -4.18 18.16 -28.16
N HIS A 513 -3.29 17.57 -27.35
CA HIS A 513 -3.49 16.27 -26.73
C HIS A 513 -3.07 16.31 -25.26
N ILE A 514 -3.88 15.67 -24.41
CA ILE A 514 -3.59 15.45 -22.99
C ILE A 514 -3.57 13.94 -22.75
N PHE A 515 -2.43 13.41 -22.32
CA PHE A 515 -2.26 12.01 -21.92
C PHE A 515 -2.18 11.92 -20.41
N ILE A 516 -2.93 10.98 -19.82
CA ILE A 516 -2.82 10.66 -18.40
C ILE A 516 -2.42 9.19 -18.28
N ASP A 517 -1.15 8.94 -18.00
CA ASP A 517 -0.69 7.57 -17.72
C ASP A 517 -0.93 7.22 -16.23
N GLU A 518 -1.19 5.94 -15.94
CA GLU A 518 -1.58 5.46 -14.62
C GLU A 518 -2.81 6.22 -14.05
N ALA A 519 -3.79 6.54 -14.89
CA ALA A 519 -4.97 7.35 -14.55
C ALA A 519 -5.82 6.76 -13.43
N GLY A 520 -5.77 5.43 -13.23
CA GLY A 520 -6.44 4.76 -12.11
C GLY A 520 -5.90 5.10 -10.72
N GLN A 521 -4.67 5.64 -10.61
CA GLN A 521 -4.05 5.96 -9.32
C GLN A 521 -4.41 7.34 -8.78
N GLY A 522 -4.83 8.27 -9.65
CA GLY A 522 -5.22 9.63 -9.26
C GLY A 522 -6.69 9.69 -8.88
N SER A 523 -7.02 10.48 -7.84
CA SER A 523 -8.42 10.80 -7.58
C SER A 523 -9.00 11.61 -8.75
N GLU A 524 -10.30 11.47 -8.99
CA GLU A 524 -10.93 12.19 -10.09
C GLU A 524 -10.65 13.69 -10.04
N PRO A 525 -10.77 14.39 -8.89
CA PRO A 525 -10.41 15.81 -8.80
C PRO A 525 -8.93 16.11 -9.16
N GLU A 526 -8.01 15.19 -8.91
CA GLU A 526 -6.59 15.36 -9.25
C GLU A 526 -6.37 15.21 -10.76
N VAL A 527 -6.95 14.18 -11.37
CA VAL A 527 -6.87 13.94 -12.82
C VAL A 527 -7.57 15.07 -13.60
N MET A 528 -8.63 15.64 -13.04
CA MET A 528 -9.33 16.79 -13.62
C MET A 528 -8.49 18.08 -13.66
N ILE A 529 -7.38 18.19 -12.90
CA ILE A 529 -6.54 19.39 -12.95
C ILE A 529 -6.05 19.68 -14.39
N PRO A 530 -5.27 18.80 -15.05
CA PRO A 530 -4.85 19.04 -16.43
C PRO A 530 -6.04 19.06 -17.42
N ILE A 531 -7.03 18.21 -17.20
CA ILE A 531 -8.16 18.07 -18.14
C ILE A 531 -9.01 19.32 -18.17
N LEU A 532 -9.57 19.77 -17.03
CA LEU A 532 -10.47 20.91 -16.99
C LEU A 532 -9.77 22.24 -17.27
N THR A 533 -8.51 22.37 -16.84
CA THR A 533 -7.80 23.65 -16.99
C THR A 533 -7.19 23.87 -18.36
N MET A 534 -6.86 22.77 -19.11
CA MET A 534 -6.09 22.87 -20.37
C MET A 534 -6.85 22.37 -21.62
N SER A 535 -7.95 21.62 -21.46
CA SER A 535 -8.71 21.18 -22.66
C SER A 535 -9.45 22.32 -23.32
N GLY A 536 -9.21 22.49 -24.62
CA GLY A 536 -10.01 23.33 -25.52
C GLY A 536 -11.07 22.51 -26.27
N PRO A 537 -11.79 23.13 -27.21
CA PRO A 537 -12.79 22.43 -28.01
C PRO A 537 -12.24 21.26 -28.80
N ASP A 538 -11.00 21.38 -29.30
CA ASP A 538 -10.36 20.42 -30.18
C ASP A 538 -9.33 19.52 -29.47
N THR A 539 -9.18 19.64 -28.13
CA THR A 539 -8.19 18.87 -27.38
C THR A 539 -8.65 17.43 -27.21
N ASN A 540 -7.83 16.47 -27.59
CA ASN A 540 -8.05 15.05 -27.34
C ASN A 540 -7.47 14.64 -25.98
N VAL A 541 -8.22 13.81 -25.25
CA VAL A 541 -7.80 13.26 -23.94
C VAL A 541 -7.64 11.75 -24.05
N VAL A 542 -6.48 11.24 -23.67
CA VAL A 542 -6.18 9.80 -23.64
C VAL A 542 -5.82 9.39 -22.23
N LEU A 543 -6.54 8.41 -21.71
CA LEU A 543 -6.31 7.83 -20.39
C LEU A 543 -5.68 6.47 -20.54
N SER A 544 -4.62 6.21 -19.79
CA SER A 544 -4.00 4.90 -19.68
C SER A 544 -3.98 4.42 -18.24
N GLY A 545 -4.37 3.19 -18.00
CA GLY A 545 -4.41 2.67 -16.63
C GLY A 545 -4.96 1.26 -16.54
N ASP A 546 -5.17 0.84 -15.30
CA ASP A 546 -5.74 -0.46 -14.96
C ASP A 546 -6.68 -0.31 -13.75
N PRO A 547 -8.00 -0.45 -13.93
CA PRO A 547 -8.97 -0.31 -12.84
C PRO A 547 -8.88 -1.45 -11.81
N LYS A 548 -8.19 -2.55 -12.13
CA LYS A 548 -7.99 -3.70 -11.23
C LYS A 548 -6.69 -3.60 -10.41
N GLN A 549 -5.91 -2.52 -10.60
CA GLN A 549 -4.76 -2.17 -9.78
C GLN A 549 -5.09 -1.08 -8.76
N LEU A 550 -4.07 -0.59 -8.01
CA LEU A 550 -4.30 0.37 -6.93
C LEU A 550 -4.99 1.64 -7.42
N GLY A 551 -6.03 2.00 -6.71
CA GLY A 551 -6.75 3.26 -6.87
C GLY A 551 -6.14 4.41 -6.08
N PRO A 552 -6.83 5.55 -6.05
CA PRO A 552 -6.44 6.73 -5.28
C PRO A 552 -6.29 6.44 -3.79
N VAL A 553 -5.28 7.04 -3.16
CA VAL A 553 -5.09 6.96 -1.71
C VAL A 553 -5.89 8.06 -1.04
N ILE A 554 -7.01 7.68 -0.42
CA ILE A 554 -7.92 8.59 0.29
C ILE A 554 -7.83 8.36 1.79
N ARG A 555 -7.54 9.42 2.55
CA ARG A 555 -7.38 9.40 4.02
C ARG A 555 -8.72 9.44 4.75
N SER A 556 -9.63 10.30 4.26
CA SER A 556 -10.94 10.48 4.86
C SER A 556 -11.81 9.22 4.68
N PRO A 557 -12.22 8.54 5.78
CA PRO A 557 -13.17 7.44 5.67
C PRO A 557 -14.50 7.88 5.06
N VAL A 558 -14.93 9.11 5.35
CA VAL A 558 -16.15 9.69 4.78
C VAL A 558 -16.03 9.88 3.29
N ALA A 559 -14.98 10.57 2.81
CA ALA A 559 -14.78 10.80 1.39
C ALA A 559 -14.58 9.49 0.61
N ARG A 560 -13.89 8.51 1.21
CA ARG A 560 -13.68 7.18 0.64
C ARG A 560 -14.99 6.43 0.44
N THR A 561 -15.81 6.32 1.48
CA THR A 561 -17.11 5.63 1.41
C THR A 561 -18.07 6.29 0.44
N LEU A 562 -17.93 7.61 0.22
CA LEU A 562 -18.76 8.40 -0.69
C LEU A 562 -18.16 8.52 -2.11
N GLY A 563 -17.21 7.65 -2.48
CA GLY A 563 -16.75 7.45 -3.85
C GLY A 563 -15.47 8.18 -4.26
N MET A 564 -14.78 8.92 -3.36
CA MET A 564 -13.54 9.60 -3.74
C MET A 564 -12.38 8.64 -4.06
N ASN A 565 -12.46 7.38 -3.65
CA ASN A 565 -11.52 6.31 -3.97
C ASN A 565 -11.72 5.71 -5.38
N ILE A 566 -12.79 6.08 -6.07
CA ILE A 566 -13.05 5.72 -7.47
C ILE A 566 -12.32 6.74 -8.33
N SER A 567 -11.42 6.28 -9.21
CA SER A 567 -10.75 7.18 -10.15
C SER A 567 -11.67 7.57 -11.30
N TYR A 568 -11.29 8.63 -12.02
CA TYR A 568 -12.00 8.99 -13.26
C TYR A 568 -12.00 7.85 -14.28
N LEU A 569 -10.88 7.13 -14.40
CA LEU A 569 -10.78 5.95 -15.25
C LEU A 569 -11.77 4.86 -14.83
N ASP A 570 -11.83 4.54 -13.52
CA ASP A 570 -12.75 3.53 -12.99
C ASP A 570 -14.22 3.93 -13.30
N ARG A 571 -14.59 5.19 -13.02
CA ARG A 571 -15.95 5.69 -13.27
C ARG A 571 -16.34 5.64 -14.75
N LEU A 572 -15.45 6.00 -15.66
CA LEU A 572 -15.71 5.88 -17.09
C LEU A 572 -15.89 4.42 -17.52
N MET A 573 -15.01 3.52 -17.06
CA MET A 573 -15.07 2.10 -17.44
C MET A 573 -16.27 1.34 -16.86
N GLU A 574 -16.98 1.92 -15.90
CA GLU A 574 -18.25 1.40 -15.40
C GLU A 574 -19.44 1.83 -16.24
N SER A 575 -19.29 2.85 -17.07
CA SER A 575 -20.34 3.30 -17.97
C SER A 575 -20.45 2.41 -19.21
N PRO A 576 -21.65 2.27 -19.81
CA PRO A 576 -21.81 1.54 -21.06
C PRO A 576 -20.95 2.07 -22.20
N THR A 577 -20.59 3.35 -22.16
CA THR A 577 -19.74 4.02 -23.16
C THR A 577 -18.32 3.46 -23.25
N TYR A 578 -17.83 2.82 -22.17
CA TYR A 578 -16.47 2.25 -22.09
C TYR A 578 -16.46 0.78 -21.65
N ASP A 579 -17.57 0.09 -21.85
CA ASP A 579 -17.62 -1.35 -21.58
C ASP A 579 -16.54 -2.10 -22.40
N GLU A 580 -15.67 -2.84 -21.69
CA GLU A 580 -14.49 -3.47 -22.25
C GLU A 580 -14.78 -4.56 -23.29
N VAL A 581 -16.03 -4.97 -23.46
CA VAL A 581 -16.45 -5.99 -24.41
C VAL A 581 -17.15 -5.36 -25.60
N THR A 582 -18.20 -4.57 -25.35
CA THR A 582 -19.07 -4.02 -26.42
C THR A 582 -18.44 -2.81 -27.11
N MET A 583 -17.60 -2.05 -26.41
CA MET A 583 -16.96 -0.83 -26.90
C MET A 583 -15.47 -1.00 -27.20
N ARG A 584 -14.99 -2.24 -27.21
CA ARG A 584 -13.58 -2.57 -27.51
C ARG A 584 -13.23 -2.15 -28.95
N GLY A 585 -12.14 -1.38 -29.09
CA GLY A 585 -11.70 -0.82 -30.37
C GLY A 585 -12.45 0.43 -30.82
N ILE A 586 -13.42 0.91 -30.05
CA ILE A 586 -14.21 2.13 -30.30
C ILE A 586 -13.78 3.25 -29.35
N SER A 587 -14.01 3.08 -28.03
CA SER A 587 -13.65 4.04 -26.97
C SER A 587 -12.57 3.49 -26.04
N VAL A 588 -12.40 2.19 -26.00
CA VAL A 588 -11.45 1.49 -25.14
C VAL A 588 -10.71 0.42 -25.93
N VAL A 589 -9.40 0.31 -25.74
CA VAL A 589 -8.58 -0.82 -26.19
C VAL A 589 -8.00 -1.49 -24.96
N LYS A 590 -8.23 -2.81 -24.83
CA LYS A 590 -7.63 -3.63 -23.79
C LYS A 590 -6.40 -4.35 -24.34
N LEU A 591 -5.26 -4.15 -23.70
CA LEU A 591 -4.02 -4.85 -24.06
C LEU A 591 -4.02 -6.24 -23.42
N LEU A 592 -3.64 -7.26 -24.19
CA LEU A 592 -3.78 -8.66 -23.76
C LEU A 592 -2.46 -9.42 -23.62
N GLN A 593 -1.40 -9.03 -24.33
CA GLN A 593 -0.12 -9.74 -24.29
C GLN A 593 0.72 -9.29 -23.09
N ASN A 594 1.01 -10.20 -22.17
CA ASN A 594 1.87 -9.94 -21.01
C ASN A 594 3.33 -10.26 -21.35
N PHE A 595 4.18 -9.25 -21.37
CA PHE A 595 5.62 -9.33 -21.67
C PHE A 595 6.49 -9.44 -20.40
N ARG A 596 5.88 -9.56 -19.22
CA ARG A 596 6.59 -9.51 -17.95
C ARG A 596 6.84 -10.86 -17.33
N SER A 597 5.77 -11.61 -17.12
CA SER A 597 5.76 -12.70 -16.16
C SER A 597 5.64 -14.07 -16.82
N HIS A 598 6.18 -15.08 -16.15
CA HIS A 598 5.93 -16.47 -16.46
C HIS A 598 4.41 -16.75 -16.43
N GLU A 599 3.93 -17.64 -17.33
CA GLU A 599 2.51 -17.96 -17.48
C GLU A 599 1.83 -18.36 -16.17
N ARG A 600 2.49 -19.20 -15.37
CA ARG A 600 1.96 -19.65 -14.08
C ARG A 600 1.81 -18.56 -13.03
N ILE A 601 2.62 -17.49 -13.11
CA ILE A 601 2.50 -16.34 -12.19
C ILE A 601 1.26 -15.53 -12.52
N ILE A 602 0.96 -15.35 -13.80
CA ILE A 602 -0.20 -14.54 -14.21
C ILE A 602 -1.51 -15.34 -14.26
N SER A 603 -1.49 -16.68 -14.17
CA SER A 603 -2.71 -17.48 -14.35
C SER A 603 -3.78 -17.14 -13.32
N PHE A 604 -3.45 -17.07 -12.03
CA PHE A 604 -4.41 -16.67 -10.99
C PHE A 604 -4.96 -15.24 -11.17
N PRO A 605 -4.12 -14.18 -11.30
CA PRO A 605 -4.66 -12.85 -11.55
C PRO A 605 -5.41 -12.73 -12.89
N ASN A 606 -5.08 -13.53 -13.89
CA ASN A 606 -5.80 -13.56 -15.16
C ASN A 606 -7.24 -14.08 -14.98
N GLU A 607 -7.40 -15.16 -14.24
CA GLU A 607 -8.71 -15.73 -13.89
C GLU A 607 -9.55 -14.76 -13.04
N GLU A 608 -8.99 -14.22 -11.97
CA GLU A 608 -9.72 -13.43 -10.99
C GLU A 608 -10.05 -12.00 -11.46
N PHE A 609 -9.17 -11.37 -12.25
CA PHE A 609 -9.27 -9.94 -12.55
C PHE A 609 -9.42 -9.62 -14.04
N TYR A 610 -9.00 -10.52 -14.95
CA TYR A 610 -8.87 -10.19 -16.38
C TYR A 610 -9.61 -11.15 -17.32
N ARG A 611 -10.58 -11.94 -16.80
CA ARG A 611 -11.46 -12.83 -17.57
C ARG A 611 -10.73 -13.91 -18.39
N ASN A 612 -9.54 -14.34 -17.95
CA ASN A 612 -8.67 -15.26 -18.69
C ASN A 612 -8.27 -14.80 -20.09
N GLU A 613 -8.25 -13.49 -20.35
CA GLU A 613 -7.90 -12.94 -21.66
C GLU A 613 -6.40 -12.68 -21.82
N LEU A 614 -5.61 -12.65 -20.74
CA LEU A 614 -4.18 -12.39 -20.81
C LEU A 614 -3.42 -13.58 -21.39
N VAL A 615 -2.50 -13.28 -22.32
CA VAL A 615 -1.62 -14.26 -22.94
C VAL A 615 -0.17 -13.97 -22.56
N ALA A 616 0.55 -14.96 -22.06
CA ALA A 616 1.96 -14.80 -21.69
C ALA A 616 2.85 -14.69 -22.95
N HIS A 617 3.61 -13.62 -23.04
CA HIS A 617 4.59 -13.34 -24.10
C HIS A 617 5.96 -12.94 -23.54
N ALA A 618 6.20 -13.18 -22.24
CA ALA A 618 7.50 -12.89 -21.65
C ALA A 618 8.59 -13.78 -22.27
N PRO A 619 9.80 -13.25 -22.52
CA PRO A 619 10.90 -14.03 -23.04
C PRO A 619 11.24 -15.20 -22.11
N ALA A 620 11.29 -16.43 -22.62
CA ALA A 620 11.61 -17.62 -21.84
C ALA A 620 12.96 -17.49 -21.10
N SER A 621 13.94 -16.82 -21.70
CA SER A 621 15.23 -16.55 -21.05
C SER A 621 15.11 -15.78 -19.73
N VAL A 622 14.02 -15.04 -19.51
CA VAL A 622 13.72 -14.33 -18.25
C VAL A 622 12.68 -15.11 -17.48
N ALA A 623 11.54 -15.43 -18.07
CA ALA A 623 10.40 -16.05 -17.41
C ALA A 623 10.77 -17.39 -16.77
N ASP A 624 11.51 -18.24 -17.48
CA ASP A 624 11.84 -19.60 -17.05
C ASP A 624 13.19 -19.70 -16.30
N SER A 625 13.88 -18.57 -16.12
CA SER A 625 15.28 -18.54 -15.63
C SER A 625 15.47 -19.17 -14.25
N LEU A 626 14.42 -19.28 -13.44
CA LEU A 626 14.46 -19.82 -12.08
C LEU A 626 13.70 -21.15 -11.92
N LEU A 627 13.22 -21.78 -12.99
CA LEU A 627 12.57 -23.09 -12.91
C LEU A 627 13.52 -24.20 -12.43
N SER A 628 14.82 -24.03 -12.61
CA SER A 628 15.85 -24.96 -12.12
C SER A 628 16.29 -24.71 -10.66
N TRP A 629 15.74 -23.68 -10.01
CA TRP A 629 16.08 -23.39 -8.63
C TRP A 629 15.53 -24.47 -7.69
N ASN A 630 16.43 -25.08 -6.90
CA ASN A 630 16.09 -26.20 -6.01
C ASN A 630 15.22 -25.82 -4.81
N GLY A 631 14.96 -24.52 -4.61
CA GLY A 631 14.04 -24.03 -3.57
C GLY A 631 12.57 -24.01 -3.99
N LEU A 632 12.23 -24.33 -5.24
CA LEU A 632 10.85 -24.50 -5.67
C LEU A 632 10.19 -25.69 -4.95
N ALA A 633 8.89 -25.59 -4.71
CA ALA A 633 8.10 -26.72 -4.21
C ALA A 633 7.75 -27.71 -5.34
N SER A 634 7.53 -27.18 -6.55
CA SER A 634 7.32 -27.96 -7.78
C SER A 634 8.18 -27.38 -8.91
N PRO A 635 8.90 -28.20 -9.68
CA PRO A 635 9.87 -27.72 -10.69
C PRO A 635 9.29 -26.82 -11.78
N ASP A 636 8.02 -27.03 -12.17
CA ASP A 636 7.37 -26.31 -13.28
C ASP A 636 6.43 -25.20 -12.79
N PHE A 637 6.47 -24.88 -11.49
CA PHE A 637 5.55 -23.92 -10.90
C PHE A 637 6.31 -22.86 -10.07
N PRO A 638 6.63 -21.70 -10.67
CA PRO A 638 7.44 -20.67 -10.01
C PRO A 638 6.62 -19.74 -9.09
N VAL A 639 5.65 -20.31 -8.37
CA VAL A 639 4.91 -19.62 -7.32
C VAL A 639 4.99 -20.46 -6.05
N VAL A 640 5.53 -19.88 -5.00
CA VAL A 640 5.68 -20.55 -3.69
C VAL A 640 4.84 -19.79 -2.66
N PHE A 641 4.01 -20.52 -1.92
CA PHE A 641 3.42 -20.03 -0.68
C PHE A 641 4.11 -20.72 0.50
N GLU A 642 4.85 -19.93 1.28
CA GLU A 642 5.51 -20.42 2.50
C GLU A 642 4.60 -20.13 3.70
N ALA A 643 3.92 -21.16 4.17
CA ALA A 643 3.00 -21.06 5.30
C ALA A 643 3.75 -21.00 6.62
N VAL A 644 3.61 -19.91 7.36
CA VAL A 644 4.25 -19.71 8.66
C VAL A 644 3.28 -19.12 9.68
N ARG A 645 3.29 -19.65 10.88
CA ARG A 645 2.55 -19.11 12.03
C ARG A 645 3.51 -18.25 12.84
N GLY A 646 3.45 -16.94 12.62
CA GLY A 646 4.30 -15.99 13.29
C GLY A 646 3.62 -15.27 14.45
N GLU A 647 4.17 -14.12 14.81
CA GLU A 647 3.62 -13.20 15.79
C GLU A 647 3.79 -11.76 15.30
N ASP A 648 2.69 -11.00 15.38
CA ASP A 648 2.69 -9.57 15.05
C ASP A 648 3.24 -8.78 16.23
N MET A 649 4.34 -8.08 16.02
CA MET A 649 5.00 -7.25 17.03
C MET A 649 5.03 -5.78 16.63
N GLN A 650 5.22 -4.91 17.62
CA GLN A 650 5.43 -3.47 17.42
C GLN A 650 6.68 -3.01 18.18
N GLU A 651 7.37 -2.02 17.66
CA GLU A 651 8.45 -1.34 18.38
C GLU A 651 7.89 -0.36 19.43
N GLU A 652 8.68 -0.06 20.46
CA GLU A 652 8.31 0.82 21.58
C GLU A 652 7.64 2.13 21.12
N LYS A 653 8.16 2.76 20.06
CA LYS A 653 7.75 4.09 19.59
C LYS A 653 7.11 4.09 18.19
N SER A 654 6.82 2.92 17.64
CA SER A 654 6.24 2.84 16.29
C SER A 654 4.91 2.08 16.31
N PRO A 655 3.82 2.67 15.82
CA PRO A 655 2.54 1.97 15.71
C PRO A 655 2.52 0.93 14.59
N SER A 656 3.58 0.83 13.79
CA SER A 656 3.67 -0.09 12.67
C SER A 656 4.05 -1.49 13.13
N TYR A 657 3.50 -2.51 12.47
CA TYR A 657 3.69 -3.91 12.81
C TYR A 657 4.84 -4.55 12.03
N PHE A 658 5.41 -5.60 12.61
CA PHE A 658 6.37 -6.48 11.95
C PHE A 658 6.25 -7.92 12.49
N ASN A 659 6.73 -8.87 11.70
CA ASN A 659 6.74 -10.29 12.02
C ASN A 659 8.18 -10.82 11.88
N PRO A 660 8.85 -11.14 12.99
CA PRO A 660 10.23 -11.64 12.95
C PRO A 660 10.38 -12.94 12.17
N HIS A 661 9.40 -13.84 12.25
CA HIS A 661 9.42 -15.14 11.56
C HIS A 661 9.43 -14.95 10.04
N GLU A 662 8.55 -14.09 9.53
CA GLU A 662 8.53 -13.78 8.11
C GLU A 662 9.82 -13.06 7.66
N ALA A 663 10.34 -12.13 8.48
CA ALA A 663 11.59 -11.44 8.16
C ALA A 663 12.79 -12.40 8.06
N SER A 664 12.87 -13.38 8.97
CA SER A 664 13.91 -14.42 8.91
C SER A 664 13.77 -15.30 7.65
N LEU A 665 12.55 -15.70 7.30
CA LEU A 665 12.29 -16.47 6.06
C LEU A 665 12.66 -15.65 4.81
N VAL A 666 12.32 -14.37 4.76
CA VAL A 666 12.73 -13.48 3.66
C VAL A 666 14.25 -13.52 3.48
N LYS A 667 15.04 -13.40 4.58
CA LYS A 667 16.50 -13.51 4.51
C LYS A 667 16.96 -14.84 3.91
N GLU A 668 16.38 -15.94 4.36
CA GLU A 668 16.76 -17.27 3.88
C GLU A 668 16.43 -17.48 2.38
N TYR A 669 15.25 -17.01 1.94
CA TYR A 669 14.93 -17.02 0.51
C TYR A 669 15.89 -16.16 -0.29
N VAL A 670 16.24 -14.98 0.18
CA VAL A 670 17.22 -14.11 -0.47
C VAL A 670 18.57 -14.82 -0.58
N GLN A 671 19.09 -15.35 0.53
CA GLN A 671 20.37 -16.07 0.54
C GLN A 671 20.38 -17.28 -0.41
N GLY A 672 19.28 -18.04 -0.45
CA GLY A 672 19.13 -19.18 -1.35
C GLY A 672 19.02 -18.81 -2.83
N LEU A 673 18.59 -17.58 -3.15
CA LEU A 673 18.40 -17.09 -4.52
C LEU A 673 19.65 -16.38 -5.09
N LEU A 674 20.47 -15.73 -4.25
CA LEU A 674 21.65 -14.99 -4.70
C LEU A 674 22.58 -15.76 -5.64
N PRO A 675 22.83 -17.08 -5.48
CA PRO A 675 23.66 -17.84 -6.42
C PRO A 675 23.04 -18.04 -7.82
N PHE A 676 21.73 -17.83 -7.97
CA PHE A 676 20.97 -18.11 -9.19
C PHE A 676 20.60 -16.84 -9.98
N ILE A 677 20.87 -15.66 -9.44
CA ILE A 677 20.51 -14.38 -10.03
C ILE A 677 21.75 -13.53 -10.31
N ALA A 678 21.71 -12.71 -11.36
CA ALA A 678 22.84 -11.89 -11.78
C ALA A 678 23.14 -10.71 -10.83
N SER A 679 22.15 -10.20 -10.13
CA SER A 679 22.24 -9.05 -9.22
C SER A 679 21.17 -9.11 -8.15
N SER A 680 21.53 -8.71 -6.91
CA SER A 680 20.57 -8.54 -5.81
C SER A 680 19.45 -7.55 -6.14
N ARG A 681 19.68 -6.59 -7.03
CA ARG A 681 18.66 -5.65 -7.54
C ARG A 681 17.53 -6.33 -8.30
N ASN A 682 17.71 -7.56 -8.75
CA ASN A 682 16.68 -8.35 -9.40
C ASN A 682 15.68 -8.95 -8.40
N ILE A 683 15.91 -8.81 -7.09
CA ILE A 683 14.97 -9.19 -6.04
C ILE A 683 14.23 -7.95 -5.55
N GLY A 684 12.91 -8.05 -5.45
CA GLY A 684 12.05 -7.09 -4.77
C GLY A 684 11.36 -7.73 -3.58
N ILE A 685 11.29 -7.02 -2.46
CA ILE A 685 10.58 -7.48 -1.26
C ILE A 685 9.42 -6.53 -1.00
N VAL A 686 8.21 -7.07 -1.02
CA VAL A 686 6.96 -6.33 -0.86
C VAL A 686 6.33 -6.66 0.49
N THR A 687 6.06 -5.62 1.28
CA THR A 687 5.36 -5.78 2.57
C THR A 687 4.55 -4.54 2.91
N PRO A 688 3.34 -4.68 3.53
CA PRO A 688 2.45 -3.54 3.74
C PRO A 688 2.87 -2.63 4.91
N TYR A 689 3.80 -3.07 5.77
CA TYR A 689 4.16 -2.36 6.99
C TYR A 689 5.60 -1.85 6.98
N LYS A 690 5.78 -0.56 7.28
CA LYS A 690 7.11 0.08 7.30
C LYS A 690 8.05 -0.50 8.37
N ALA A 691 7.51 -0.98 9.51
CA ALA A 691 8.33 -1.65 10.51
C ALA A 691 8.96 -2.93 9.94
N GLN A 692 8.20 -3.72 9.17
CA GLN A 692 8.71 -4.91 8.49
C GLN A 692 9.80 -4.56 7.48
N VAL A 693 9.59 -3.51 6.67
CA VAL A 693 10.61 -3.01 5.74
C VAL A 693 11.94 -2.71 6.47
N ARG A 694 11.87 -2.04 7.62
CA ARG A 694 13.09 -1.71 8.41
C ARG A 694 13.75 -2.94 8.99
N LYS A 695 12.95 -3.87 9.54
CA LYS A 695 13.46 -5.12 10.14
C LYS A 695 14.15 -5.99 9.08
N ILE A 696 13.53 -6.17 7.92
CA ILE A 696 14.13 -6.92 6.81
C ILE A 696 15.39 -6.21 6.31
N ARG A 697 15.37 -4.88 6.10
CA ARG A 697 16.53 -4.11 5.64
C ARG A 697 17.69 -4.21 6.62
N LYS A 698 17.43 -4.11 7.92
CA LYS A 698 18.45 -4.29 8.95
C LYS A 698 19.02 -5.69 8.90
N LEU A 699 18.18 -6.71 8.87
CA LEU A 699 18.59 -8.10 8.85
C LEU A 699 19.45 -8.44 7.63
N LEU A 700 19.08 -7.98 6.44
CA LEU A 700 19.87 -8.18 5.22
C LEU A 700 21.20 -7.45 5.30
N LYS A 701 21.22 -6.21 5.80
CA LYS A 701 22.46 -5.43 5.98
C LYS A 701 23.40 -6.10 6.99
N ASP A 702 22.89 -6.62 8.10
CA ASP A 702 23.66 -7.32 9.13
C ASP A 702 24.26 -8.65 8.60
N ASN A 703 23.77 -9.13 7.45
CA ASN A 703 24.28 -10.30 6.72
C ASN A 703 25.01 -9.93 5.41
N ASP A 704 25.50 -8.70 5.27
CA ASP A 704 26.26 -8.20 4.11
C ASP A 704 25.49 -8.28 2.77
N ILE A 705 24.16 -8.25 2.82
CA ILE A 705 23.30 -8.26 1.62
C ILE A 705 22.80 -6.83 1.40
N ALA A 706 23.26 -6.23 0.30
CA ALA A 706 22.89 -4.87 -0.09
C ALA A 706 22.10 -4.83 -1.40
N ASP A 707 21.60 -3.63 -1.76
CA ASP A 707 21.02 -3.30 -3.06
C ASP A 707 19.73 -4.09 -3.41
N ILE A 708 18.97 -4.53 -2.39
CA ILE A 708 17.64 -5.10 -2.58
C ILE A 708 16.59 -4.02 -2.33
N ASP A 709 15.63 -3.89 -3.25
CA ASP A 709 14.50 -3.00 -3.06
C ASP A 709 13.47 -3.62 -2.11
N ILE A 710 13.22 -2.92 -0.99
CA ILE A 710 12.25 -3.34 0.03
C ILE A 710 11.26 -2.21 0.24
N GLY A 711 9.99 -2.45 -0.02
CA GLY A 711 8.98 -1.40 0.05
C GLY A 711 7.55 -1.90 0.19
N SER A 712 6.61 -0.93 0.20
CA SER A 712 5.18 -1.23 0.19
C SER A 712 4.70 -1.56 -1.23
N VAL A 713 3.47 -2.08 -1.33
CA VAL A 713 2.83 -2.39 -2.62
C VAL A 713 2.76 -1.13 -3.50
N GLU A 714 2.44 0.01 -2.90
CA GLU A 714 2.35 1.31 -3.59
C GLU A 714 3.71 1.73 -4.18
N GLN A 715 4.82 1.42 -3.50
CA GLN A 715 6.17 1.71 -4.00
C GLN A 715 6.58 0.82 -5.17
N PHE A 716 6.06 -0.41 -5.22
CA PHE A 716 6.31 -1.35 -6.31
C PHE A 716 5.36 -1.18 -7.50
N GLN A 717 4.38 -0.30 -7.42
CA GLN A 717 3.50 -0.04 -8.56
C GLN A 717 4.29 0.55 -9.74
N GLY A 718 4.04 0.04 -10.94
CA GLY A 718 4.81 0.37 -12.14
C GLY A 718 6.20 -0.29 -12.22
N GLN A 719 6.69 -0.93 -11.15
CA GLN A 719 7.97 -1.64 -11.13
C GLN A 719 7.80 -3.15 -11.36
N GLU A 720 8.90 -3.81 -11.66
CA GLU A 720 8.97 -5.26 -11.81
C GLU A 720 10.35 -5.77 -11.39
N ARG A 721 10.44 -7.01 -10.96
CA ARG A 721 11.70 -7.69 -10.60
C ARG A 721 11.64 -9.14 -11.06
N GLN A 722 12.80 -9.71 -11.31
CA GLN A 722 12.92 -11.13 -11.64
C GLN A 722 12.29 -11.99 -10.54
N VAL A 723 12.56 -11.66 -9.28
CA VAL A 723 11.99 -12.31 -8.10
C VAL A 723 11.22 -11.30 -7.25
N ILE A 724 10.02 -11.67 -6.84
CA ILE A 724 9.26 -10.94 -5.81
C ILE A 724 9.02 -11.84 -4.61
N ILE A 725 9.37 -11.33 -3.43
CA ILE A 725 9.06 -11.95 -2.14
C ILE A 725 8.05 -11.06 -1.43
N VAL A 726 6.87 -11.59 -1.12
CA VAL A 726 5.81 -10.90 -0.39
C VAL A 726 5.80 -11.38 1.05
N SER A 727 5.93 -10.46 2.02
CA SER A 727 5.78 -10.73 3.44
C SER A 727 4.48 -10.07 3.92
N THR A 728 3.52 -10.89 4.36
CA THR A 728 2.17 -10.41 4.69
C THR A 728 2.04 -9.86 6.10
N VAL A 729 2.93 -10.27 6.99
CA VAL A 729 3.11 -9.84 8.39
C VAL A 729 2.03 -10.36 9.33
N ARG A 730 0.75 -10.30 8.96
CA ARG A 730 -0.36 -10.62 9.86
C ARG A 730 -0.43 -12.09 10.24
N SER A 731 -0.37 -12.34 11.55
CA SER A 731 -0.59 -13.65 12.18
C SER A 731 -1.60 -13.58 13.34
N ASN A 732 -2.13 -12.37 13.64
CA ASN A 732 -3.17 -12.18 14.66
C ASN A 732 -4.47 -11.65 14.03
N LYS A 733 -5.53 -12.47 14.06
CA LYS A 733 -6.84 -12.13 13.51
C LYS A 733 -7.53 -10.96 14.21
N ASP A 734 -7.27 -10.73 15.51
CA ASP A 734 -7.88 -9.64 16.27
C ASP A 734 -7.48 -8.25 15.73
N LEU A 735 -6.36 -8.16 15.01
CA LEU A 735 -5.86 -6.92 14.41
C LEU A 735 -6.45 -6.64 13.02
N LEU A 736 -7.15 -7.58 12.40
CA LEU A 736 -7.74 -7.39 11.07
C LEU A 736 -8.81 -6.29 11.06
N SER A 737 -9.62 -6.18 12.11
CA SER A 737 -10.59 -5.10 12.25
C SER A 737 -9.92 -3.71 12.30
N PHE A 738 -8.72 -3.63 12.88
CA PHE A 738 -7.91 -2.41 12.87
C PHE A 738 -7.40 -2.11 11.46
N ASP A 739 -6.91 -3.11 10.74
CA ASP A 739 -6.40 -2.93 9.37
C ASP A 739 -7.49 -2.48 8.40
N LEU A 740 -8.69 -3.05 8.50
CA LEU A 740 -9.85 -2.63 7.72
C LEU A 740 -10.18 -1.16 7.94
N LYS A 741 -10.27 -0.74 9.20
CA LYS A 741 -10.56 0.65 9.57
C LYS A 741 -9.52 1.64 9.05
N HIS A 742 -8.26 1.24 8.94
CA HIS A 742 -7.14 2.10 8.53
C HIS A 742 -6.66 1.82 7.10
N THR A 743 -7.32 0.92 6.38
CA THR A 743 -6.97 0.48 5.01
C THR A 743 -5.51 0.01 4.93
N LEU A 744 -5.11 -0.78 5.92
CA LEU A 744 -3.76 -1.35 6.04
C LEU A 744 -3.76 -2.83 5.66
N GLY A 745 -2.57 -3.40 5.45
CA GLY A 745 -2.40 -4.82 5.16
C GLY A 745 -2.81 -5.23 3.75
N PHE A 746 -2.89 -6.54 3.57
CA PHE A 746 -3.30 -7.18 2.31
C PHE A 746 -4.74 -7.69 2.34
N VAL A 747 -5.24 -8.02 3.52
CA VAL A 747 -6.56 -8.62 3.70
C VAL A 747 -7.66 -7.62 3.32
N SER A 748 -8.67 -8.08 2.62
CA SER A 748 -9.76 -7.27 2.04
C SER A 748 -9.30 -6.14 1.12
N ASN A 749 -8.20 -6.34 0.41
CA ASN A 749 -7.75 -5.39 -0.60
C ASN A 749 -7.33 -6.13 -1.88
N PRO A 750 -8.27 -6.47 -2.77
CA PRO A 750 -7.99 -7.23 -3.98
C PRO A 750 -7.00 -6.52 -4.91
N LYS A 751 -7.07 -5.20 -5.01
CA LYS A 751 -6.16 -4.40 -5.84
C LYS A 751 -4.71 -4.49 -5.33
N ARG A 752 -4.49 -4.53 -3.99
CA ARG A 752 -3.16 -4.74 -3.40
C ARG A 752 -2.60 -6.13 -3.68
N LEU A 753 -3.43 -7.15 -3.53
CA LEU A 753 -3.02 -8.52 -3.87
C LEU A 753 -2.63 -8.59 -5.34
N ASN A 754 -3.49 -8.13 -6.23
CA ASN A 754 -3.23 -8.14 -7.68
C ASN A 754 -1.89 -7.45 -8.02
N VAL A 755 -1.65 -6.26 -7.48
CA VAL A 755 -0.38 -5.55 -7.72
C VAL A 755 0.80 -6.34 -7.17
N ALA A 756 0.74 -6.85 -5.94
CA ALA A 756 1.87 -7.54 -5.31
C ALA A 756 2.29 -8.79 -6.09
N ILE A 757 1.32 -9.63 -6.49
CA ILE A 757 1.61 -10.91 -7.17
C ILE A 757 1.98 -10.74 -8.66
N THR A 758 1.64 -9.60 -9.27
CA THR A 758 1.92 -9.33 -10.70
C THR A 758 3.21 -8.54 -10.93
N ARG A 759 4.07 -8.36 -9.91
CA ARG A 759 5.38 -7.69 -10.05
C ARG A 759 6.50 -8.64 -10.43
N ALA A 760 6.31 -9.95 -10.22
CA ALA A 760 7.31 -10.98 -10.49
C ALA A 760 7.42 -11.33 -11.98
N GLN A 761 8.64 -11.51 -12.45
CA GLN A 761 8.91 -11.98 -13.82
C GLN A 761 9.07 -13.51 -13.83
N SER A 762 9.96 -14.05 -12.99
CA SER A 762 10.39 -15.46 -13.01
C SER A 762 9.99 -16.24 -11.77
N LEU A 763 9.85 -15.60 -10.62
CA LEU A 763 9.54 -16.27 -9.34
C LEU A 763 8.75 -15.36 -8.41
N LEU A 764 7.66 -15.89 -7.88
CA LEU A 764 6.87 -15.28 -6.81
C LEU A 764 6.95 -16.15 -5.55
N VAL A 765 7.36 -15.55 -4.44
CA VAL A 765 7.32 -16.19 -3.12
C VAL A 765 6.39 -15.36 -2.23
N VAL A 766 5.40 -15.99 -1.62
CA VAL A 766 4.49 -15.36 -0.65
C VAL A 766 4.67 -16.04 0.69
N ILE A 767 4.97 -15.25 1.72
CA ILE A 767 5.18 -15.72 3.09
C ILE A 767 4.06 -15.18 3.97
N GLY A 768 3.35 -16.03 4.70
CA GLY A 768 2.25 -15.58 5.56
C GLY A 768 1.54 -16.67 6.34
N ASP A 769 0.63 -16.23 7.22
CA ASP A 769 -0.20 -17.13 8.03
C ASP A 769 -1.49 -17.47 7.29
N PRO A 770 -1.65 -18.73 6.87
CA PRO A 770 -2.82 -19.14 6.09
C PRO A 770 -4.14 -19.04 6.88
N LEU A 771 -4.11 -19.14 8.22
CA LEU A 771 -5.33 -19.07 9.04
C LEU A 771 -5.86 -17.63 9.15
N VAL A 772 -4.98 -16.64 9.04
CA VAL A 772 -5.36 -15.23 9.05
C VAL A 772 -5.73 -14.77 7.64
N LEU A 773 -4.90 -15.07 6.65
CA LEU A 773 -5.18 -14.71 5.26
C LEU A 773 -6.42 -15.41 4.72
N GLY A 774 -6.68 -16.64 5.15
CA GLY A 774 -7.83 -17.44 4.70
C GLY A 774 -9.20 -16.96 5.17
N LEU A 775 -9.26 -15.95 6.06
CA LEU A 775 -10.49 -15.24 6.37
C LEU A 775 -10.98 -14.40 5.19
N ASP A 776 -10.07 -13.98 4.31
CA ASP A 776 -10.39 -13.32 3.05
C ASP A 776 -10.60 -14.36 1.94
N ALA A 777 -11.71 -14.26 1.20
CA ALA A 777 -12.08 -15.22 0.18
C ALA A 777 -11.08 -15.26 -0.98
N LEU A 778 -10.60 -14.10 -1.43
CA LEU A 778 -9.63 -14.00 -2.53
C LEU A 778 -8.27 -14.60 -2.16
N TRP A 779 -7.78 -14.33 -0.94
CA TRP A 779 -6.57 -14.96 -0.42
C TRP A 779 -6.73 -16.45 -0.28
N ARG A 780 -7.91 -16.93 0.13
CA ARG A 780 -8.19 -18.36 0.23
C ARG A 780 -8.17 -19.02 -1.14
N ARG A 781 -8.81 -18.43 -2.18
CA ARG A 781 -8.72 -18.91 -3.57
C ARG A 781 -7.28 -18.94 -4.05
N PHE A 782 -6.48 -17.91 -3.78
CA PHE A 782 -5.05 -17.90 -4.13
C PHE A 782 -4.28 -19.03 -3.46
N MET A 783 -4.50 -19.27 -2.17
CA MET A 783 -3.82 -20.36 -1.45
C MET A 783 -4.23 -21.75 -1.96
N TYR A 784 -5.51 -21.97 -2.29
CA TYR A 784 -5.95 -23.20 -2.95
C TYR A 784 -5.31 -23.40 -4.33
N PHE A 785 -5.23 -22.32 -5.12
CA PHE A 785 -4.57 -22.34 -6.41
C PHE A 785 -3.10 -22.78 -6.27
N VAL A 786 -2.36 -22.16 -5.35
CA VAL A 786 -0.95 -22.51 -5.12
C VAL A 786 -0.80 -23.94 -4.58
N TYR A 787 -1.65 -24.36 -3.63
CA TYR A 787 -1.62 -25.71 -3.08
C TYR A 787 -1.90 -26.77 -4.15
N ARG A 788 -2.96 -26.62 -4.91
CA ARG A 788 -3.35 -27.56 -5.98
C ARG A 788 -2.31 -27.63 -7.11
N SER A 789 -1.56 -26.55 -7.33
CA SER A 789 -0.45 -26.50 -8.29
C SER A 789 0.88 -27.02 -7.74
N GLY A 790 0.93 -27.48 -6.49
CA GLY A 790 2.14 -28.03 -5.86
C GLY A 790 3.13 -26.98 -5.35
N GLY A 791 2.75 -25.69 -5.25
CA GLY A 791 3.61 -24.60 -4.79
C GLY A 791 3.63 -24.35 -3.28
N TRP A 792 3.00 -25.22 -2.47
CA TRP A 792 2.87 -25.05 -1.03
C TRP A 792 4.07 -25.55 -0.25
N LYS A 793 4.54 -24.76 0.71
CA LYS A 793 5.63 -25.08 1.64
C LYS A 793 5.29 -24.65 3.07
N GLY A 794 6.09 -25.09 4.02
CA GLY A 794 5.96 -24.70 5.43
C GLY A 794 4.90 -25.50 6.18
N ALA A 795 4.04 -24.80 6.94
CA ALA A 795 2.98 -25.44 7.73
C ALA A 795 1.98 -26.21 6.84
N PRO A 796 1.38 -27.31 7.34
CA PRO A 796 0.39 -28.09 6.59
C PRO A 796 -0.76 -27.21 6.09
N PHE A 797 -1.27 -27.53 4.91
CA PHE A 797 -2.45 -26.85 4.37
C PHE A 797 -3.65 -27.05 5.30
N PRO A 798 -4.30 -25.97 5.77
CA PRO A 798 -5.22 -26.09 6.90
C PRO A 798 -6.62 -26.58 6.53
N TRP A 799 -6.96 -26.68 5.24
CA TRP A 799 -8.30 -27.05 4.77
C TRP A 799 -8.28 -28.35 3.97
N SER A 800 -9.47 -28.86 3.62
CA SER A 800 -9.57 -30.01 2.71
C SER A 800 -9.12 -29.58 1.30
N PRO A 801 -8.19 -30.32 0.66
CA PRO A 801 -7.72 -29.99 -0.68
C PRO A 801 -8.81 -29.93 -1.75
N ASP A 802 -9.87 -30.74 -1.59
CA ASP A 802 -10.97 -30.88 -2.55
C ASP A 802 -12.17 -29.98 -2.25
N ALA A 803 -12.13 -29.23 -1.13
CA ALA A 803 -13.20 -28.31 -0.79
C ALA A 803 -13.26 -27.12 -1.75
N ASP A 804 -14.46 -26.57 -1.93
CA ASP A 804 -14.63 -25.30 -2.63
C ASP A 804 -13.99 -24.18 -1.80
N PRO A 805 -13.07 -23.38 -2.37
CA PRO A 805 -12.48 -22.25 -1.65
C PRO A 805 -13.49 -21.18 -1.24
N ASP A 806 -14.66 -21.12 -1.85
CA ASP A 806 -15.70 -20.15 -1.51
C ASP A 806 -16.63 -20.64 -0.38
N ASP A 807 -16.66 -21.91 -0.08
CA ASP A 807 -17.37 -22.47 1.06
C ASP A 807 -16.74 -22.02 2.39
N ASP A 808 -17.57 -21.83 3.40
CA ASP A 808 -17.09 -21.59 4.77
C ASP A 808 -16.44 -22.85 5.32
N PRO A 809 -15.14 -22.80 5.67
CA PRO A 809 -14.53 -23.91 6.35
C PRO A 809 -15.30 -24.27 7.63
N ALA A 810 -15.61 -25.53 7.80
CA ALA A 810 -16.27 -26.02 9.02
C ALA A 810 -15.45 -25.74 10.30
N THR A 811 -14.17 -25.38 10.12
CA THR A 811 -13.24 -25.00 11.20
C THR A 811 -13.44 -23.58 11.71
N PHE A 812 -14.13 -22.71 10.97
CA PHE A 812 -14.38 -21.34 11.41
C PHE A 812 -15.35 -21.32 12.61
N ASP A 813 -14.94 -20.62 13.66
CA ASP A 813 -15.83 -20.31 14.78
C ASP A 813 -16.78 -19.13 14.45
N ALA A 814 -17.72 -18.82 15.35
CA ALA A 814 -18.69 -17.75 15.10
C ALA A 814 -18.01 -16.37 14.92
N ALA A 815 -16.96 -16.09 15.72
CA ALA A 815 -16.23 -14.82 15.62
C ALA A 815 -15.44 -14.69 14.31
N GLU A 816 -14.91 -15.79 13.79
CA GLU A 816 -14.25 -15.84 12.48
C GLU A 816 -15.25 -15.62 11.33
N ARG A 817 -16.46 -16.17 11.43
CA ARG A 817 -17.53 -15.92 10.46
C ARG A 817 -17.98 -14.46 10.49
N ASP A 818 -18.19 -13.89 11.66
CA ASP A 818 -18.54 -12.47 11.82
C ASP A 818 -17.44 -11.55 11.23
N LEU A 819 -16.17 -11.87 11.48
CA LEU A 819 -15.04 -11.14 10.93
C LEU A 819 -14.97 -11.27 9.40
N ARG A 820 -15.23 -12.46 8.86
CA ARG A 820 -15.29 -12.69 7.41
C ARG A 820 -16.43 -11.88 6.77
N ASP A 821 -17.59 -11.85 7.37
CA ASP A 821 -18.71 -11.04 6.86
C ASP A 821 -18.36 -9.53 6.87
N LEU A 822 -17.63 -9.08 7.88
CA LEU A 822 -17.10 -7.72 7.92
C LEU A 822 -16.10 -7.47 6.78
N LEU A 823 -15.19 -8.43 6.55
CA LEU A 823 -14.20 -8.35 5.48
C LEU A 823 -14.87 -8.30 4.10
N ARG A 824 -15.88 -9.17 3.86
CA ARG A 824 -16.64 -9.18 2.62
C ARG A 824 -17.34 -7.85 2.36
N ARG A 825 -18.05 -7.31 3.34
CA ARG A 825 -18.70 -5.98 3.23
C ARG A 825 -17.68 -4.88 2.93
N ALA A 826 -16.51 -4.91 3.54
CA ALA A 826 -15.46 -3.93 3.27
C ALA A 826 -14.90 -4.02 1.85
N THR A 827 -14.88 -5.22 1.25
CA THR A 827 -14.45 -5.44 -0.13
C THR A 827 -15.55 -5.00 -1.11
N GLU A 828 -16.83 -5.28 -0.81
CA GLU A 828 -18.00 -4.91 -1.61
C GLU A 828 -18.19 -3.39 -1.67
N VAL A 829 -17.97 -2.67 -0.58
CA VAL A 829 -18.02 -1.18 -0.54
C VAL A 829 -16.94 -0.54 -1.43
N GLY A 830 -15.88 -1.28 -1.76
CA GLY A 830 -14.85 -0.86 -2.73
C GLY A 830 -15.19 -1.19 -4.18
N SER A 831 -16.31 -1.87 -4.45
CA SER A 831 -16.79 -2.21 -5.80
C SER A 831 -17.99 -1.33 -6.17
N PRO A 832 -17.96 -0.65 -7.32
CA PRO A 832 -18.97 0.35 -7.69
C PRO A 832 -20.36 -0.18 -8.02
N SER A 833 -20.56 -1.49 -8.11
CA SER A 833 -21.78 -2.10 -8.63
C SER A 833 -22.97 -2.21 -7.67
N GLU A 834 -22.87 -1.76 -6.40
CA GLU A 834 -23.98 -1.81 -5.43
C GLU A 834 -24.24 -0.47 -4.74
N LEU A 835 -24.64 0.52 -5.52
CA LEU A 835 -25.50 1.61 -5.05
C LEU A 835 -26.96 1.27 -5.38
N ASP A 836 -27.40 0.11 -4.95
CA ASP A 836 -28.86 -0.14 -4.87
C ASP A 836 -29.42 0.61 -3.66
N PRO A 837 -30.55 1.31 -3.82
CA PRO A 837 -31.17 2.05 -2.73
C PRO A 837 -31.59 1.06 -1.66
N ILE A 838 -31.13 1.29 -0.44
CA ILE A 838 -31.59 0.56 0.75
C ILE A 838 -33.12 0.65 0.78
N GLY A 839 -33.73 -0.50 0.48
CA GLY A 839 -35.17 -0.66 0.51
C GLY A 839 -35.75 -0.27 1.87
N THR A 840 -36.71 0.58 1.83
CA THR A 840 -37.63 0.85 2.94
C THR A 840 -38.20 -0.48 3.42
N GLY A 841 -37.67 -1.06 4.45
CA GLY A 841 -38.22 -2.15 5.23
C GLY A 841 -38.76 -1.60 6.52
N ASN A 842 -40.10 -1.45 6.56
CA ASN A 842 -40.85 -1.29 7.80
C ASN A 842 -40.58 -2.49 8.73
N GLU A 843 -40.15 -2.28 9.94
CA GLU A 843 -40.75 -2.56 11.26
C GLU A 843 -39.79 -2.14 12.36
#